data_05648d62a67a1cace4d4ad461c87ca77
#
_entry.id   05648d62a67a1cace4d4ad461c87ca77
#
_cell.length_a   1.000
_cell.length_b   1.000
_cell.length_c   1.000
_cell.angle_alpha   90.00
_cell.angle_beta   90.00
_cell.angle_gamma   90.00
#
_symmetry.space_group_name_H-M   'P 1'
#
loop_
_entity.id
_entity.type
_entity.pdbx_description
1 polymer ?
#
loop_
_entity_poly.entity_id
_entity_poly.type
_entity_poly.pdbx_seq_one_letter_code
_entity_poly.pdbx_strand_id
1 'polypeptide(L)'
;MKKLISLSDEQKEIITKITGLVVAIFGIFTFLAVVSYLLHWRADMSGEVLRNAAGSLGYGYARFLICKCFGLGSFAILAVFAALSVRLLKDGSRISVMSYLLKSLLGAFVFSLLFAYIGGFVGEEFAFGGGLGGDCGRFVCAWTTGKVGQIVTGLIIVILLIVFFVFVSNGFAQWVSNIGKSKPKAVESAEPEETPVEESIEDTVVEEEPEEPTPDPIPEETAPESLPTENEYPEVQVQEGEKLNTEVSKPLPRIDNRLDIQWGGLPNFKFFPLDLLDTYEKGQFKISPDELERNKNKICMTLRDYKIEVEGVTAAVGPTVTLYKITLGKGSKIAQVKNLQEDIGMSLCAARGVRVVSLPDSVGIEVANDRKSIVPLRGLLNSEEYKTKKDKYELPVAIGVTVTQQVKVFDLTQAPHLLVAGATQQGKSVCLNVIITSLLYGKHPSELKFVFIDPKMVEFSAYSTLIKHYLAVLPDADDEQSERERAIVKSAKDAEKVLRSLCKEMDDRYELMSRAGINKVTLYNDKFKDRKLNPEHGHRFFPYLVVVVDEYADLTLVTGGSPEEKAASRSITNCIIRLAQKGRAAGIHVILATQRPSVDVVSGIIKSNFPMRIAFRTSSRQDSMTIIDSPGAEKLIGRGDMLFSGGLDCERVQCGLIESEEVGRVTEFIAEETKYGQCYNIPYYLPEPPAEKGAGGGSGVDASDLDERFEEAAKLVVSTQNASTSYLQTRMGMGFAKSARVMNQLEAAGIVSPQDGSKKRQVLVGSLEELDTILNSL
;
A
#
# COMPACT_ATOMS: atom_id res chain seq x y z
N MET A 1 21.60 -28.64 6.25
CA MET A 1 22.20 -27.69 7.20
C MET A 1 21.46 -27.60 8.56
N LYS A 2 20.95 -28.74 9.11
CA LYS A 2 20.27 -28.79 10.42
C LYS A 2 21.01 -29.66 11.44
N LYS A 3 22.32 -29.79 11.33
CA LYS A 3 23.16 -30.65 12.20
C LYS A 3 24.48 -29.99 12.57
N LEU A 4 24.48 -28.68 12.80
CA LEU A 4 25.64 -27.98 13.38
C LEU A 4 25.14 -27.17 14.58
N ILE A 5 25.66 -27.57 15.76
CA ILE A 5 25.44 -27.00 17.11
C ILE A 5 24.22 -27.56 17.83
N SER A 6 24.28 -28.83 18.25
CA SER A 6 23.56 -29.28 19.45
C SER A 6 24.34 -28.81 20.68
N LEU A 7 24.00 -27.63 21.18
CA LEU A 7 24.54 -27.13 22.45
C LEU A 7 24.15 -28.08 23.57
N SER A 8 25.08 -28.41 24.46
CA SER A 8 24.77 -29.15 25.68
C SER A 8 23.81 -28.38 26.56
N ASP A 9 23.08 -29.04 27.45
CA ASP A 9 22.10 -28.37 28.30
C ASP A 9 22.77 -27.36 29.27
N GLU A 10 23.99 -27.63 29.71
CA GLU A 10 24.84 -26.65 30.42
C GLU A 10 25.15 -25.40 29.60
N GLN A 11 25.48 -25.59 28.30
CA GLN A 11 25.74 -24.45 27.42
C GLN A 11 24.47 -23.59 27.19
N LYS A 12 23.31 -24.21 27.09
CA LYS A 12 22.02 -23.49 26.95
C LYS A 12 21.72 -22.68 28.21
N GLU A 13 21.99 -23.25 29.39
CA GLU A 13 21.80 -22.54 30.69
C GLU A 13 22.72 -21.34 30.82
N ILE A 14 24.01 -21.51 30.48
CA ILE A 14 24.99 -20.40 30.50
C ILE A 14 24.55 -19.28 29.51
N ILE A 15 24.15 -19.64 28.28
CA ILE A 15 23.69 -18.65 27.29
C ILE A 15 22.45 -17.91 27.80
N THR A 16 21.52 -18.61 28.47
CA THR A 16 20.32 -18.00 29.04
C THR A 16 20.68 -16.99 30.13
N LYS A 17 21.60 -17.34 31.01
CA LYS A 17 22.09 -16.42 32.07
C LYS A 17 22.87 -15.23 31.51
N ILE A 18 23.72 -15.44 30.50
CA ILE A 18 24.39 -14.35 29.78
C ILE A 18 23.36 -13.43 29.10
N THR A 19 22.36 -13.98 28.44
CA THR A 19 21.28 -13.19 27.81
C THR A 19 20.52 -12.37 28.88
N GLY A 20 20.25 -12.94 30.04
CA GLY A 20 19.64 -12.22 31.18
C GLY A 20 20.48 -11.05 31.68
N LEU A 21 21.82 -11.22 31.74
CA LEU A 21 22.73 -10.16 32.10
C LEU A 21 22.78 -9.04 31.04
N VAL A 22 22.80 -9.39 29.74
CA VAL A 22 22.76 -8.43 28.62
C VAL A 22 21.47 -7.60 28.67
N VAL A 23 20.34 -8.22 28.95
CA VAL A 23 19.04 -7.53 29.12
C VAL A 23 19.07 -6.58 30.34
N ALA A 24 19.69 -6.98 31.42
CA ALA A 24 19.86 -6.12 32.59
C ALA A 24 20.69 -4.87 32.28
N ILE A 25 21.84 -5.08 31.59
CA ILE A 25 22.73 -3.99 31.18
C ILE A 25 21.98 -3.05 30.22
N PHE A 26 21.20 -3.58 29.27
CA PHE A 26 20.40 -2.77 28.36
C PHE A 26 19.30 -1.99 29.09
N GLY A 27 18.68 -2.56 30.12
CA GLY A 27 17.74 -1.85 30.98
C GLY A 27 18.39 -0.67 31.71
N ILE A 28 19.60 -0.88 32.29
CA ILE A 28 20.39 0.17 32.93
C ILE A 28 20.81 1.25 31.91
N PHE A 29 21.25 0.84 30.74
CA PHE A 29 21.56 1.78 29.63
C PHE A 29 20.35 2.64 29.28
N THR A 30 19.19 2.03 29.12
CA THR A 30 17.93 2.74 28.83
C THR A 30 17.60 3.76 29.91
N PHE A 31 17.70 3.35 31.20
CA PHE A 31 17.47 4.24 32.32
C PHE A 31 18.41 5.45 32.32
N LEU A 32 19.72 5.20 32.20
CA LEU A 32 20.73 6.26 32.18
C LEU A 32 20.53 7.20 30.96
N ALA A 33 20.23 6.65 29.80
CA ALA A 33 20.00 7.43 28.60
C ALA A 33 18.79 8.37 28.75
N VAL A 34 17.66 7.84 29.30
CA VAL A 34 16.42 8.61 29.52
C VAL A 34 16.61 9.68 30.58
N VAL A 35 17.18 9.32 31.73
CA VAL A 35 17.41 10.28 32.84
C VAL A 35 18.36 11.39 32.39
N SER A 36 19.48 11.04 31.73
CA SER A 36 20.42 12.02 31.25
C SER A 36 19.82 12.93 30.18
N TYR A 37 18.93 12.40 29.30
CA TYR A 37 18.20 13.19 28.34
C TYR A 37 17.28 14.21 29.04
N LEU A 38 16.51 13.80 30.04
CA LEU A 38 15.62 14.70 30.80
C LEU A 38 16.36 15.82 31.51
N LEU A 39 17.60 15.56 31.99
CA LEU A 39 18.41 16.57 32.66
C LEU A 39 19.08 17.57 31.72
N HIS A 40 19.46 17.14 30.51
CA HIS A 40 20.28 17.92 29.60
C HIS A 40 19.60 18.23 28.25
N TRP A 41 18.32 17.92 28.08
CA TRP A 41 17.62 18.00 26.81
C TRP A 41 17.73 19.35 26.07
N ARG A 42 17.75 20.49 26.82
CA ARG A 42 17.91 21.84 26.23
C ARG A 42 19.28 22.02 25.61
N ALA A 43 20.33 21.61 26.33
CA ALA A 43 21.71 21.69 25.84
C ALA A 43 21.97 20.70 24.70
N ASP A 44 21.44 19.48 24.79
CA ASP A 44 21.58 18.45 23.78
C ASP A 44 20.80 18.80 22.50
N MET A 45 19.70 19.53 22.58
CA MET A 45 18.94 20.00 21.41
C MET A 45 19.55 21.22 20.73
N SER A 46 20.33 22.05 21.46
CA SER A 46 21.04 23.20 20.86
C SER A 46 22.22 22.79 19.98
N GLY A 47 22.69 21.55 20.09
CA GLY A 47 23.73 20.98 19.21
C GLY A 47 25.15 21.43 19.52
N GLU A 48 25.39 22.23 20.56
CA GLU A 48 26.72 22.75 20.89
C GLU A 48 27.63 21.69 21.53
N VAL A 49 27.11 20.87 22.45
CA VAL A 49 27.85 19.75 23.08
C VAL A 49 26.85 18.68 23.51
N LEU A 50 27.03 17.45 23.05
CA LEU A 50 26.21 16.33 23.49
C LEU A 50 26.60 15.92 24.91
N ARG A 51 25.70 16.11 25.89
CA ARG A 51 25.92 15.83 27.31
C ARG A 51 25.24 14.55 27.81
N ASN A 52 24.64 13.78 26.90
CA ASN A 52 23.98 12.53 27.30
C ASN A 52 25.00 11.50 27.80
N ALA A 53 24.84 11.00 29.03
CA ALA A 53 25.74 10.04 29.69
C ALA A 53 25.89 8.71 28.89
N ALA A 54 24.90 8.35 28.07
CA ALA A 54 24.93 7.18 27.20
C ALA A 54 25.40 7.49 25.76
N GLY A 55 26.03 8.66 25.53
CA GLY A 55 26.55 9.08 24.23
C GLY A 55 25.48 9.39 23.18
N SER A 56 25.90 9.46 21.89
CA SER A 56 25.00 9.78 20.79
C SER A 56 23.90 8.75 20.54
N LEU A 57 24.21 7.47 20.73
CA LEU A 57 23.20 6.39 20.65
C LEU A 57 22.17 6.50 21.76
N GLY A 58 22.62 6.75 22.99
CA GLY A 58 21.73 6.96 24.13
C GLY A 58 20.84 8.19 23.96
N TYR A 59 21.38 9.28 23.44
CA TYR A 59 20.63 10.49 23.11
C TYR A 59 19.52 10.20 22.07
N GLY A 60 19.87 9.56 20.93
CA GLY A 60 18.92 9.24 19.88
C GLY A 60 17.79 8.33 20.36
N TYR A 61 18.15 7.31 21.15
CA TYR A 61 17.19 6.37 21.74
C TYR A 61 16.28 7.02 22.78
N ALA A 62 16.84 7.79 23.71
CA ALA A 62 16.05 8.52 24.72
C ALA A 62 15.14 9.58 24.09
N ARG A 63 15.63 10.30 23.08
CA ARG A 63 14.83 11.26 22.30
C ARG A 63 13.65 10.55 21.63
N PHE A 64 13.86 9.38 21.06
CA PHE A 64 12.78 8.61 20.45
C PHE A 64 11.71 8.24 21.48
N LEU A 65 12.11 7.69 22.65
CA LEU A 65 11.17 7.28 23.70
C LEU A 65 10.42 8.47 24.30
N ILE A 66 11.11 9.57 24.58
CA ILE A 66 10.54 10.74 25.27
C ILE A 66 9.79 11.65 24.29
N CYS A 67 10.37 12.01 23.13
CA CYS A 67 9.70 12.94 22.22
C CYS A 67 8.66 12.24 21.35
N LYS A 68 9.03 11.10 20.73
CA LYS A 68 8.20 10.46 19.69
C LYS A 68 7.20 9.45 20.22
N CYS A 69 7.52 8.81 21.36
CA CYS A 69 6.65 7.79 21.93
C CYS A 69 5.82 8.34 23.10
N PHE A 70 6.13 7.95 24.32
CA PHE A 70 5.23 8.09 25.47
C PHE A 70 5.64 9.16 26.49
N GLY A 71 6.62 10.00 26.17
CA GLY A 71 7.08 11.02 27.10
C GLY A 71 7.58 10.41 28.43
N LEU A 72 7.21 11.01 29.54
CA LEU A 72 7.51 10.48 30.88
C LEU A 72 6.87 9.12 31.17
N GLY A 73 5.80 8.74 30.44
CA GLY A 73 5.22 7.40 30.49
C GLY A 73 6.18 6.28 30.07
N SER A 74 7.27 6.60 29.32
CA SER A 74 8.29 5.65 28.88
C SER A 74 9.02 4.95 30.04
N PHE A 75 9.01 5.51 31.24
CA PHE A 75 9.56 4.83 32.45
C PHE A 75 8.88 3.50 32.74
N ALA A 76 7.61 3.33 32.37
CA ALA A 76 6.92 2.05 32.55
C ALA A 76 7.56 0.90 31.74
N ILE A 77 8.27 1.20 30.65
CA ILE A 77 8.93 0.21 29.79
C ILE A 77 10.11 -0.47 30.53
N LEU A 78 10.75 0.22 31.46
CA LEU A 78 11.86 -0.33 32.26
C LEU A 78 11.45 -1.56 33.06
N ALA A 79 10.17 -1.66 33.48
CA ALA A 79 9.66 -2.82 34.19
C ALA A 79 9.72 -4.12 33.36
N VAL A 80 9.65 -4.02 32.03
CA VAL A 80 9.78 -5.19 31.11
C VAL A 80 11.20 -5.73 31.16
N PHE A 81 12.21 -4.83 31.07
CA PHE A 81 13.60 -5.25 31.12
C PHE A 81 13.96 -5.88 32.45
N ALA A 82 13.46 -5.31 33.57
CA ALA A 82 13.65 -5.87 34.90
C ALA A 82 13.01 -7.26 35.01
N ALA A 83 11.75 -7.41 34.61
CA ALA A 83 11.04 -8.70 34.67
C ALA A 83 11.69 -9.77 33.80
N LEU A 84 12.12 -9.41 32.59
CA LEU A 84 12.79 -10.33 31.66
C LEU A 84 14.16 -10.75 32.18
N SER A 85 14.93 -9.80 32.70
CA SER A 85 16.24 -10.08 33.33
C SER A 85 16.12 -11.04 34.50
N VAL A 86 15.19 -10.77 35.43
CA VAL A 86 14.96 -11.66 36.61
C VAL A 86 14.54 -13.05 36.15
N ARG A 87 13.68 -13.18 35.14
CA ARG A 87 13.25 -14.47 34.62
C ARG A 87 14.39 -15.27 34.03
N LEU A 88 15.32 -14.63 33.31
CA LEU A 88 16.45 -15.29 32.67
C LEU A 88 17.60 -15.62 33.61
N LEU A 89 17.75 -14.84 34.71
CA LEU A 89 18.83 -15.02 35.66
C LEU A 89 18.46 -15.96 36.81
N LYS A 90 17.16 -16.06 37.17
CA LYS A 90 16.70 -16.87 38.31
C LYS A 90 15.96 -18.09 37.80
N ASP A 91 16.55 -19.28 38.02
CA ASP A 91 15.94 -20.56 37.70
C ASP A 91 14.63 -20.77 38.49
N GLY A 92 13.62 -21.38 37.80
CA GLY A 92 12.31 -21.64 38.40
C GLY A 92 11.39 -20.41 38.60
N SER A 93 11.78 -19.24 38.09
CA SER A 93 10.96 -18.02 38.12
C SER A 93 9.66 -18.18 37.32
N ARG A 94 8.49 -18.08 37.99
CA ARG A 94 7.15 -18.11 37.33
C ARG A 94 6.71 -16.76 36.78
N ILE A 95 7.62 -15.83 36.52
CA ILE A 95 7.29 -14.49 36.04
C ILE A 95 6.82 -14.59 34.58
N SER A 96 5.58 -14.16 34.30
CA SER A 96 5.04 -14.06 32.92
C SER A 96 5.50 -12.77 32.28
N VAL A 97 6.55 -12.82 31.46
CA VAL A 97 7.10 -11.65 30.75
C VAL A 97 6.03 -10.98 29.85
N MET A 98 5.13 -11.78 29.23
CA MET A 98 4.03 -11.25 28.41
C MET A 98 3.05 -10.39 29.25
N SER A 99 2.77 -10.81 30.47
CA SER A 99 1.93 -10.01 31.38
C SER A 99 2.60 -8.68 31.77
N TYR A 100 3.91 -8.69 32.03
CA TYR A 100 4.65 -7.45 32.32
C TYR A 100 4.75 -6.55 31.08
N LEU A 101 4.95 -7.11 29.90
CA LEU A 101 4.96 -6.36 28.66
C LEU A 101 3.63 -5.63 28.42
N LEU A 102 2.51 -6.35 28.54
CA LEU A 102 1.17 -5.78 28.37
C LEU A 102 0.90 -4.68 29.42
N LYS A 103 1.20 -4.94 30.69
CA LYS A 103 1.01 -3.96 31.76
C LYS A 103 1.88 -2.72 31.58
N SER A 104 3.13 -2.89 31.15
CA SER A 104 4.06 -1.79 30.89
C SER A 104 3.64 -0.94 29.70
N LEU A 105 3.23 -1.56 28.60
CA LEU A 105 2.75 -0.81 27.41
C LEU A 105 1.46 -0.05 27.72
N LEU A 106 0.52 -0.70 28.42
CA LEU A 106 -0.70 -0.02 28.88
C LEU A 106 -0.37 1.13 29.82
N GLY A 107 0.55 0.92 30.76
CA GLY A 107 1.03 1.96 31.68
C GLY A 107 1.70 3.11 30.93
N ALA A 108 2.62 2.82 30.02
CA ALA A 108 3.29 3.84 29.22
C ALA A 108 2.27 4.70 28.45
N PHE A 109 1.25 4.10 27.87
CA PHE A 109 0.20 4.80 27.13
C PHE A 109 -0.68 5.65 28.05
N VAL A 110 -1.19 5.08 29.16
CA VAL A 110 -2.09 5.80 30.08
C VAL A 110 -1.38 6.97 30.77
N PHE A 111 -0.13 6.77 31.20
CA PHE A 111 0.67 7.86 31.79
C PHE A 111 1.07 8.90 30.72
N SER A 112 1.31 8.50 29.46
CA SER A 112 1.53 9.43 28.36
C SER A 112 0.34 10.37 28.18
N LEU A 113 -0.90 9.86 28.20
CA LEU A 113 -2.11 10.67 28.12
C LEU A 113 -2.25 11.61 29.31
N LEU A 114 -2.01 11.10 30.53
CA LEU A 114 -2.08 11.91 31.75
C LEU A 114 -1.10 13.07 31.71
N PHE A 115 0.17 12.79 31.38
CA PHE A 115 1.20 13.83 31.34
C PHE A 115 0.98 14.83 30.17
N ALA A 116 0.45 14.37 29.03
CA ALA A 116 0.06 15.28 27.95
C ALA A 116 -1.08 16.22 28.35
N TYR A 117 -2.08 15.69 29.07
CA TYR A 117 -3.21 16.48 29.56
C TYR A 117 -2.77 17.51 30.60
N ILE A 118 -1.90 17.11 31.55
CA ILE A 118 -1.32 18.01 32.57
C ILE A 118 -0.44 19.09 31.87
N GLY A 119 0.38 18.70 30.88
CA GLY A 119 1.24 19.63 30.12
C GLY A 119 0.46 20.72 29.42
N GLY A 120 -0.74 20.40 28.89
CA GLY A 120 -1.64 21.38 28.29
C GLY A 120 -2.18 22.41 29.29
N PHE A 121 -2.33 22.09 30.58
CA PHE A 121 -2.72 23.05 31.62
C PHE A 121 -1.56 23.93 32.10
N VAL A 122 -0.36 23.37 32.17
CA VAL A 122 0.82 24.05 32.74
C VAL A 122 1.51 24.93 31.68
N GLY A 123 1.09 24.84 30.39
CA GLY A 123 1.70 25.58 29.30
C GLY A 123 3.03 25.00 28.83
N GLU A 124 3.40 23.81 29.28
CA GLU A 124 4.62 23.09 28.88
C GLU A 124 4.36 22.06 27.77
N GLU A 125 3.63 22.46 26.74
CA GLU A 125 3.27 21.59 25.61
C GLU A 125 4.48 21.05 24.83
N PHE A 126 5.63 21.73 24.91
CA PHE A 126 6.86 21.37 24.20
C PHE A 126 8.02 20.98 25.13
N ALA A 127 7.78 20.74 26.41
CA ALA A 127 8.81 20.26 27.32
C ALA A 127 9.49 19.00 26.72
N PHE A 128 10.79 18.89 26.88
CA PHE A 128 11.61 17.77 26.35
C PHE A 128 11.52 17.58 24.82
N GLY A 129 11.02 18.55 24.06
CA GLY A 129 10.90 18.53 22.60
C GLY A 129 9.67 17.79 22.04
N GLY A 130 8.91 17.08 22.89
CA GLY A 130 7.68 16.36 22.51
C GLY A 130 6.52 16.58 23.49
N GLY A 131 6.71 17.42 24.53
CA GLY A 131 5.80 17.59 25.66
C GLY A 131 5.98 16.51 26.72
N LEU A 132 5.38 16.70 27.90
CA LEU A 132 5.49 15.80 29.03
C LEU A 132 5.00 14.36 28.69
N GLY A 133 4.00 14.25 27.83
CA GLY A 133 3.43 12.97 27.39
C GLY A 133 4.01 12.42 26.08
N GLY A 134 4.95 13.12 25.44
CA GLY A 134 5.47 12.79 24.11
C GLY A 134 4.43 13.00 22.98
N ASP A 135 4.86 12.80 21.73
CA ASP A 135 4.00 13.01 20.55
C ASP A 135 2.74 12.11 20.58
N CYS A 136 2.85 10.87 21.09
CA CYS A 136 1.73 9.94 21.20
C CYS A 136 0.64 10.46 22.14
N GLY A 137 1.01 10.83 23.37
CA GLY A 137 0.06 11.36 24.35
C GLY A 137 -0.56 12.68 23.91
N ARG A 138 0.26 13.59 23.35
CA ARG A 138 -0.19 14.88 22.87
C ARG A 138 -1.19 14.76 21.72
N PHE A 139 -0.89 13.90 20.71
CA PHE A 139 -1.78 13.67 19.57
C PHE A 139 -3.14 13.12 20.00
N VAL A 140 -3.16 12.07 20.84
CA VAL A 140 -4.40 11.44 21.29
C VAL A 140 -5.20 12.40 22.20
N CYS A 141 -4.52 13.11 23.11
CA CYS A 141 -5.15 14.08 24.00
C CYS A 141 -5.76 15.26 23.21
N ALA A 142 -5.05 15.82 22.24
CA ALA A 142 -5.55 16.88 21.38
C ALA A 142 -6.75 16.42 20.52
N TRP A 143 -6.66 15.21 19.95
CA TRP A 143 -7.75 14.62 19.17
C TRP A 143 -9.01 14.40 20.03
N THR A 144 -8.84 13.85 21.23
CA THR A 144 -9.95 13.60 22.15
C THR A 144 -10.57 14.91 22.63
N THR A 145 -9.75 15.89 23.02
CA THR A 145 -10.21 17.21 23.45
C THR A 145 -10.97 17.94 22.33
N GLY A 146 -10.51 17.81 21.09
CA GLY A 146 -11.20 18.38 19.92
C GLY A 146 -12.56 17.73 19.61
N LYS A 147 -12.81 16.48 20.05
CA LYS A 147 -14.07 15.77 19.83
C LYS A 147 -15.06 15.89 20.99
N VAL A 148 -14.61 15.77 22.22
CA VAL A 148 -15.48 15.67 23.40
C VAL A 148 -15.28 16.80 24.41
N GLY A 149 -14.34 17.71 24.17
CA GLY A 149 -14.01 18.80 25.06
C GLY A 149 -13.02 18.43 26.18
N GLN A 150 -12.46 19.46 26.82
CA GLN A 150 -11.35 19.29 27.75
C GLN A 150 -11.75 18.55 29.05
N ILE A 151 -12.90 18.88 29.64
CA ILE A 151 -13.38 18.26 30.88
C ILE A 151 -13.65 16.76 30.68
N VAL A 152 -14.33 16.40 29.60
CA VAL A 152 -14.67 15.00 29.30
C VAL A 152 -13.41 14.19 28.99
N THR A 153 -12.42 14.77 28.31
CA THR A 153 -11.11 14.15 28.10
C THR A 153 -10.44 13.82 29.42
N GLY A 154 -10.45 14.75 30.39
CA GLY A 154 -9.93 14.49 31.72
C GLY A 154 -10.63 13.32 32.45
N LEU A 155 -11.97 13.23 32.37
CA LEU A 155 -12.73 12.13 32.93
C LEU A 155 -12.38 10.79 32.26
N ILE A 156 -12.21 10.75 30.95
CA ILE A 156 -11.77 9.54 30.21
C ILE A 156 -10.40 9.09 30.72
N ILE A 157 -9.45 10.02 30.90
CA ILE A 157 -8.11 9.69 31.41
C ILE A 157 -8.17 9.12 32.82
N VAL A 158 -9.00 9.69 33.70
CA VAL A 158 -9.23 9.16 35.05
C VAL A 158 -9.80 7.75 35.03
N ILE A 159 -10.77 7.48 34.18
CA ILE A 159 -11.33 6.12 34.00
C ILE A 159 -10.24 5.15 33.54
N LEU A 160 -9.42 5.53 32.52
CA LEU A 160 -8.31 4.70 32.06
C LEU A 160 -7.28 4.43 33.13
N LEU A 161 -6.99 5.39 34.02
CA LEU A 161 -6.12 5.21 35.16
C LEU A 161 -6.70 4.20 36.17
N ILE A 162 -7.99 4.29 36.50
CA ILE A 162 -8.66 3.35 37.39
C ILE A 162 -8.59 1.94 36.78
N VAL A 163 -8.93 1.78 35.50
CA VAL A 163 -8.83 0.50 34.80
C VAL A 163 -7.40 -0.05 34.84
N PHE A 164 -6.40 0.79 34.59
CA PHE A 164 -5.00 0.40 34.64
C PHE A 164 -4.61 -0.11 36.05
N PHE A 165 -4.97 0.59 37.13
CA PHE A 165 -4.65 0.17 38.47
C PHE A 165 -5.38 -1.10 38.90
N VAL A 166 -6.63 -1.31 38.46
CA VAL A 166 -7.36 -2.59 38.64
C VAL A 166 -6.62 -3.74 37.96
N PHE A 167 -6.06 -3.51 36.76
CA PHE A 167 -5.30 -4.53 36.03
C PHE A 167 -3.92 -4.84 36.61
N VAL A 168 -3.28 -3.85 37.23
CA VAL A 168 -1.91 -3.99 37.77
C VAL A 168 -1.89 -4.49 39.21
N SER A 169 -2.84 -4.06 40.06
CA SER A 169 -2.85 -4.31 41.52
C SER A 169 -4.11 -5.06 41.96
N ASN A 170 -3.93 -6.31 42.42
CA ASN A 170 -5.04 -7.08 43.01
C ASN A 170 -5.63 -6.42 44.27
N GLY A 171 -4.80 -5.71 45.05
CA GLY A 171 -5.29 -4.97 46.23
C GLY A 171 -6.20 -3.80 45.83
N PHE A 172 -5.84 -3.06 44.76
CA PHE A 172 -6.68 -1.98 44.26
C PHE A 172 -7.99 -2.52 43.65
N ALA A 173 -7.93 -3.65 42.97
CA ALA A 173 -9.13 -4.33 42.41
C ALA A 173 -10.09 -4.74 43.52
N GLN A 174 -9.58 -5.29 44.63
CA GLN A 174 -10.37 -5.63 45.80
C GLN A 174 -10.95 -4.39 46.48
N TRP A 175 -10.17 -3.32 46.61
CA TRP A 175 -10.63 -2.05 47.17
C TRP A 175 -11.80 -1.48 46.36
N VAL A 176 -11.68 -1.44 45.01
CA VAL A 176 -12.76 -0.99 44.11
C VAL A 176 -13.99 -1.89 44.23
N SER A 177 -13.81 -3.21 44.34
CA SER A 177 -14.94 -4.17 44.49
C SER A 177 -15.69 -4.02 45.81
N ASN A 178 -15.07 -3.40 46.82
CA ASN A 178 -15.64 -3.17 48.14
C ASN A 178 -16.30 -1.77 48.27
N ILE A 179 -16.17 -0.92 47.28
CA ILE A 179 -16.88 0.37 47.26
C ILE A 179 -18.39 0.08 47.14
N GLY A 180 -19.14 0.53 48.13
CA GLY A 180 -20.60 0.35 48.21
C GLY A 180 -21.08 -0.91 48.94
N LYS A 181 -20.19 -1.77 49.42
CA LYS A 181 -20.57 -2.85 50.35
C LYS A 181 -20.58 -2.32 51.79
N SER A 182 -21.77 -2.24 52.41
CA SER A 182 -21.90 -1.95 53.84
C SER A 182 -21.22 -3.06 54.63
N LYS A 183 -20.35 -2.70 55.58
CA LYS A 183 -19.73 -3.65 56.54
C LYS A 183 -20.83 -4.39 57.30
N PRO A 184 -20.84 -5.74 57.34
CA PRO A 184 -21.65 -6.46 58.31
C PRO A 184 -21.15 -6.13 59.72
N LYS A 185 -22.08 -5.81 60.66
CA LYS A 185 -21.80 -5.63 62.06
C LYS A 185 -21.16 -6.91 62.63
N ALA A 186 -20.04 -6.73 63.31
CA ALA A 186 -19.38 -7.78 64.07
C ALA A 186 -20.33 -8.33 65.14
N VAL A 187 -20.52 -9.63 65.21
CA VAL A 187 -21.00 -10.37 66.38
C VAL A 187 -19.76 -11.06 66.92
N GLU A 188 -19.45 -10.65 68.18
CA GLU A 188 -18.41 -11.14 68.99
C GLU A 188 -18.77 -12.54 69.56
N SER A 189 -17.92 -13.56 69.34
CA SER A 189 -17.75 -14.63 70.35
C SER A 189 -16.55 -15.52 70.07
N ALA A 190 -15.59 -15.41 70.98
CA ALA A 190 -14.75 -16.46 71.57
C ALA A 190 -13.88 -17.35 70.68
N GLU A 191 -12.57 -17.16 70.89
CA GLU A 191 -11.48 -18.17 70.85
C GLU A 191 -11.75 -19.39 71.74
N PRO A 192 -11.11 -20.56 71.53
CA PRO A 192 -9.67 -20.67 71.78
C PRO A 192 -8.89 -21.58 70.83
N GLU A 193 -7.61 -21.28 70.67
CA GLU A 193 -6.35 -22.04 70.83
C GLU A 193 -6.40 -23.55 70.50
N GLU A 194 -5.52 -24.15 69.80
CA GLU A 194 -4.06 -24.26 69.87
C GLU A 194 -3.49 -24.99 68.61
N THR A 195 -2.23 -24.76 68.46
CA THR A 195 -1.24 -25.31 67.51
C THR A 195 -0.88 -26.80 67.74
N PRO A 196 0.20 -27.28 67.10
CA PRO A 196 0.35 -28.00 65.86
C PRO A 196 0.92 -29.41 66.08
N VAL A 197 0.93 -30.30 65.09
CA VAL A 197 1.88 -31.44 65.12
C VAL A 197 2.18 -31.86 63.65
N GLU A 198 3.46 -31.92 63.41
CA GLU A 198 4.15 -32.61 62.28
C GLU A 198 4.01 -34.12 62.39
N GLU A 199 4.42 -34.72 61.28
CA GLU A 199 5.13 -36.01 61.06
C GLU A 199 4.39 -36.94 60.13
N SER A 200 4.92 -37.09 58.91
CA SER A 200 5.89 -38.07 58.39
C SER A 200 5.47 -39.56 58.57
N ILE A 201 5.64 -40.29 57.55
CA ILE A 201 6.25 -41.61 57.33
C ILE A 201 5.54 -42.32 56.17
N GLU A 202 6.18 -42.42 55.03
CA GLU A 202 6.92 -43.53 54.42
C GLU A 202 6.15 -44.86 54.15
N ASP A 203 6.30 -45.23 52.88
CA ASP A 203 6.50 -46.59 52.32
C ASP A 203 5.36 -47.63 52.38
N THR A 204 4.95 -48.08 51.24
CA THR A 204 5.42 -49.35 50.65
C THR A 204 4.87 -49.59 49.26
N VAL A 205 5.80 -49.94 48.35
CA VAL A 205 5.64 -50.56 47.04
C VAL A 205 5.03 -51.95 47.18
N VAL A 206 4.04 -52.29 46.35
CA VAL A 206 3.84 -53.63 45.82
C VAL A 206 3.42 -53.52 44.38
N GLU A 207 4.28 -54.01 43.49
CA GLU A 207 3.98 -54.37 42.14
C GLU A 207 3.00 -55.56 42.15
N GLU A 208 1.92 -55.45 41.38
CA GLU A 208 1.24 -56.61 40.79
C GLU A 208 0.93 -56.32 39.34
N GLU A 209 1.62 -57.04 38.42
CA GLU A 209 1.21 -57.18 37.06
C GLU A 209 -0.14 -57.89 37.01
N PRO A 210 -1.11 -57.48 36.22
CA PRO A 210 -2.25 -58.28 35.85
C PRO A 210 -1.99 -58.99 34.55
N GLU A 211 -2.27 -60.28 34.61
CA GLU A 211 -2.29 -61.31 33.56
C GLU A 211 -3.06 -60.83 32.30
N GLU A 212 -2.54 -61.27 31.16
CA GLU A 212 -3.22 -61.18 29.87
C GLU A 212 -4.53 -61.99 29.88
N PRO A 213 -5.66 -61.40 29.49
CA PRO A 213 -6.83 -62.21 29.17
C PRO A 213 -6.76 -62.68 27.72
N THR A 214 -6.98 -63.95 27.55
CA THR A 214 -7.20 -64.71 26.32
C THR A 214 -8.16 -64.03 25.36
N PRO A 215 -7.95 -64.13 24.04
CA PRO A 215 -8.78 -63.46 23.05
C PRO A 215 -10.15 -64.14 22.92
N ASP A 216 -11.19 -63.38 23.18
CA ASP A 216 -12.55 -63.72 22.79
C ASP A 216 -12.71 -63.56 21.27
N PRO A 217 -13.61 -64.35 20.65
CA PRO A 217 -13.71 -64.47 19.20
C PRO A 217 -14.08 -63.17 18.52
N ILE A 218 -13.37 -62.88 17.44
CA ILE A 218 -13.58 -61.78 16.51
C ILE A 218 -15.07 -61.70 16.13
N PRO A 219 -15.77 -60.60 16.42
CA PRO A 219 -17.06 -60.34 15.78
C PRO A 219 -16.82 -60.08 14.28
N GLU A 220 -17.58 -60.74 13.43
CA GLU A 220 -17.62 -60.49 11.99
C GLU A 220 -17.55 -59.00 11.68
N GLU A 221 -16.62 -58.66 10.80
CA GLU A 221 -16.53 -57.34 10.14
C GLU A 221 -17.93 -56.98 9.62
N THR A 222 -18.64 -56.16 10.35
CA THR A 222 -19.73 -55.39 9.73
C THR A 222 -19.10 -54.48 8.70
N ALA A 223 -19.42 -54.75 7.44
CA ALA A 223 -19.05 -53.92 6.30
C ALA A 223 -19.16 -52.44 6.65
N PRO A 224 -18.23 -51.58 6.19
CA PRO A 224 -18.27 -50.17 6.48
C PRO A 224 -19.64 -49.66 6.02
N GLU A 225 -20.31 -48.93 6.94
CA GLU A 225 -21.55 -48.21 6.66
C GLU A 225 -21.45 -47.57 5.28
N SER A 226 -22.30 -47.99 4.37
CA SER A 226 -22.37 -47.47 3.03
C SER A 226 -22.36 -45.95 3.07
N LEU A 227 -21.44 -45.33 2.34
CA LEU A 227 -21.46 -43.88 2.08
C LEU A 227 -22.93 -43.46 1.83
N PRO A 228 -23.39 -42.34 2.41
CA PRO A 228 -24.77 -41.87 2.22
C PRO A 228 -25.15 -41.94 0.76
N THR A 229 -26.29 -42.53 0.47
CA THR A 229 -26.85 -42.61 -0.89
C THR A 229 -27.00 -41.21 -1.50
N GLU A 230 -26.89 -41.11 -2.83
CA GLU A 230 -26.88 -39.85 -3.62
C GLU A 230 -28.00 -38.87 -3.22
N ASN A 231 -29.04 -39.31 -2.52
CA ASN A 231 -30.16 -38.45 -2.11
C ASN A 231 -30.05 -37.81 -0.73
N GLU A 232 -28.93 -38.05 0.02
CA GLU A 232 -28.77 -37.51 1.38
C GLU A 232 -28.23 -36.07 1.42
N TYR A 233 -27.68 -35.61 0.30
CA TYR A 233 -27.16 -34.25 0.15
C TYR A 233 -27.96 -33.47 -0.88
N PRO A 234 -28.10 -32.13 -0.71
CA PRO A 234 -28.76 -31.28 -1.69
C PRO A 234 -28.10 -31.44 -3.09
N GLU A 235 -28.92 -31.45 -4.13
CA GLU A 235 -28.45 -31.48 -5.51
C GLU A 235 -27.56 -30.29 -5.83
N VAL A 236 -26.51 -30.48 -6.64
CA VAL A 236 -25.66 -29.39 -7.13
C VAL A 236 -26.39 -28.71 -8.28
N GLN A 237 -26.77 -27.46 -8.08
CA GLN A 237 -27.24 -26.60 -9.17
C GLN A 237 -26.03 -25.91 -9.80
N VAL A 238 -25.79 -26.16 -11.06
CA VAL A 238 -24.72 -25.52 -11.83
C VAL A 238 -25.25 -24.23 -12.43
N GLN A 239 -24.66 -23.10 -12.04
CA GLN A 239 -24.92 -21.81 -12.72
C GLN A 239 -23.99 -21.71 -13.92
N GLU A 240 -24.55 -21.71 -15.12
CA GLU A 240 -23.81 -21.43 -16.34
C GLU A 240 -23.55 -19.93 -16.43
N GLY A 241 -22.31 -19.55 -16.66
CA GLY A 241 -21.93 -18.17 -16.93
C GLY A 241 -21.95 -17.86 -18.42
N GLU A 242 -21.57 -16.63 -18.76
CA GLU A 242 -21.45 -16.18 -20.15
C GLU A 242 -20.42 -17.00 -20.90
N LYS A 243 -20.80 -17.55 -22.06
CA LYS A 243 -19.88 -18.28 -22.96
C LYS A 243 -19.03 -17.28 -23.72
N LEU A 244 -17.72 -17.36 -23.57
CA LEU A 244 -16.81 -16.56 -24.37
C LEU A 244 -16.93 -16.95 -25.84
N ASN A 245 -17.37 -15.99 -26.66
CA ASN A 245 -17.41 -16.17 -28.09
C ASN A 245 -16.05 -15.84 -28.68
N THR A 246 -15.38 -16.83 -29.24
CA THR A 246 -14.10 -16.68 -29.93
C THR A 246 -14.25 -16.42 -31.43
N GLU A 247 -15.47 -16.42 -31.96
CA GLU A 247 -15.71 -16.09 -33.38
C GLU A 247 -15.57 -14.59 -33.62
N VAL A 248 -14.92 -14.23 -34.69
CA VAL A 248 -14.71 -12.83 -35.06
C VAL A 248 -15.99 -12.26 -35.63
N SER A 249 -16.59 -11.29 -34.96
CA SER A 249 -17.65 -10.48 -35.54
C SER A 249 -17.09 -9.45 -36.51
N LYS A 250 -17.87 -9.06 -37.49
CA LYS A 250 -17.46 -7.99 -38.45
C LYS A 250 -17.08 -6.73 -37.68
N PRO A 251 -15.97 -6.07 -38.07
CA PRO A 251 -15.54 -4.86 -37.39
C PRO A 251 -16.66 -3.82 -37.35
N LEU A 252 -16.88 -3.23 -36.19
CA LEU A 252 -17.86 -2.17 -35.99
C LEU A 252 -17.58 -1.00 -36.91
N PRO A 253 -18.60 -0.35 -37.50
CA PRO A 253 -18.41 0.83 -38.35
C PRO A 253 -17.72 1.93 -37.53
N ARG A 254 -16.76 2.53 -38.20
CA ARG A 254 -15.86 3.53 -37.59
C ARG A 254 -16.57 4.85 -37.39
N ILE A 255 -16.39 5.48 -36.24
CA ILE A 255 -16.72 6.89 -36.02
C ILE A 255 -15.61 7.70 -36.68
N ASP A 256 -15.94 8.53 -37.69
CA ASP A 256 -15.02 9.44 -38.34
C ASP A 256 -14.56 10.48 -37.30
N ASN A 257 -13.30 10.41 -36.88
CA ASN A 257 -12.80 11.27 -35.82
C ASN A 257 -12.23 12.55 -36.42
N ARG A 258 -13.08 13.58 -36.59
CA ARG A 258 -12.72 14.90 -37.13
C ARG A 258 -11.63 15.64 -36.35
N LEU A 259 -11.18 15.08 -35.24
CA LEU A 259 -10.13 15.66 -34.36
C LEU A 259 -8.72 15.48 -34.93
N ASP A 260 -8.56 14.62 -35.92
CA ASP A 260 -7.27 14.37 -36.59
C ASP A 260 -6.74 15.58 -37.36
N ILE A 261 -7.55 16.58 -37.64
CA ILE A 261 -7.17 17.81 -38.37
C ILE A 261 -5.95 18.50 -37.73
N GLN A 262 -5.81 18.44 -36.43
CA GLN A 262 -4.72 19.10 -35.71
C GLN A 262 -3.37 18.41 -35.86
N TRP A 263 -3.36 17.09 -36.18
CA TRP A 263 -2.17 16.24 -36.24
C TRP A 263 -1.86 15.73 -37.66
N GLY A 264 -2.52 16.24 -38.67
CA GLY A 264 -2.38 15.78 -40.05
C GLY A 264 -3.41 14.76 -40.50
N GLY A 265 -4.29 14.34 -39.58
CA GLY A 265 -5.45 13.48 -39.83
C GLY A 265 -5.14 12.03 -40.14
N LEU A 266 -5.75 11.12 -39.39
CA LEU A 266 -5.78 9.69 -39.71
C LEU A 266 -7.24 9.19 -39.90
N PRO A 267 -8.01 9.79 -40.84
CA PRO A 267 -9.43 9.45 -41.03
C PRO A 267 -9.65 8.00 -41.44
N ASN A 268 -8.64 7.38 -42.01
CA ASN A 268 -8.68 6.00 -42.49
C ASN A 268 -8.00 5.01 -41.57
N PHE A 269 -7.64 5.40 -40.34
CA PHE A 269 -7.02 4.49 -39.35
C PHE A 269 -7.89 3.27 -39.12
N LYS A 270 -7.32 2.08 -39.25
CA LYS A 270 -8.02 0.81 -39.04
C LYS A 270 -7.54 0.21 -37.71
N PHE A 271 -8.48 -0.04 -36.81
CA PHE A 271 -8.18 -0.84 -35.64
C PHE A 271 -7.70 -2.24 -36.05
N PHE A 272 -6.82 -2.81 -35.30
CA PHE A 272 -6.33 -4.15 -35.57
C PHE A 272 -7.47 -5.18 -35.55
N PRO A 273 -7.50 -6.16 -36.48
CA PRO A 273 -8.53 -7.20 -36.47
C PRO A 273 -8.22 -8.22 -35.37
N LEU A 274 -9.27 -8.79 -34.77
CA LEU A 274 -9.14 -9.78 -33.70
C LEU A 274 -8.46 -11.09 -34.17
N ASP A 275 -8.30 -11.29 -35.47
CA ASP A 275 -7.60 -12.45 -36.06
C ASP A 275 -6.09 -12.44 -35.78
N LEU A 276 -5.51 -11.30 -35.39
CA LEU A 276 -4.13 -11.22 -34.91
C LEU A 276 -3.93 -11.81 -33.54
N LEU A 277 -5.02 -12.02 -32.79
CA LEU A 277 -5.01 -12.65 -31.47
C LEU A 277 -5.38 -14.13 -31.57
N ASP A 278 -4.68 -14.96 -30.81
CA ASP A 278 -4.83 -16.41 -30.84
C ASP A 278 -6.13 -16.87 -30.17
N THR A 279 -6.67 -18.02 -30.64
CA THR A 279 -7.94 -18.54 -30.14
C THR A 279 -7.80 -19.47 -28.98
N TYR A 280 -6.60 -20.03 -28.74
CA TYR A 280 -6.37 -21.13 -27.81
C TYR A 280 -7.46 -22.21 -27.91
N GLU A 281 -7.38 -23.29 -27.19
CA GLU A 281 -8.42 -24.33 -27.27
C GLU A 281 -9.81 -23.76 -26.95
N LYS A 282 -10.83 -24.11 -27.77
CA LYS A 282 -12.21 -23.60 -27.69
C LYS A 282 -12.68 -23.53 -26.25
N GLY A 283 -12.85 -22.29 -25.77
CA GLY A 283 -13.04 -21.93 -24.39
C GLY A 283 -14.37 -22.31 -23.77
N GLN A 284 -14.65 -23.60 -23.70
CA GLN A 284 -15.70 -24.11 -22.82
C GLN A 284 -15.03 -24.53 -21.51
N PHE A 285 -15.31 -23.78 -20.43
CA PHE A 285 -14.92 -24.14 -19.07
C PHE A 285 -15.67 -25.40 -18.66
N LYS A 286 -15.23 -26.59 -19.13
CA LYS A 286 -15.87 -27.87 -18.83
C LYS A 286 -15.13 -28.52 -17.66
N ILE A 287 -15.83 -28.63 -16.55
CA ILE A 287 -15.43 -29.51 -15.44
C ILE A 287 -16.21 -30.79 -15.58
N SER A 288 -15.60 -31.94 -15.24
CA SER A 288 -16.34 -33.21 -15.24
C SER A 288 -17.41 -33.20 -14.16
N PRO A 289 -18.62 -33.74 -14.43
CA PRO A 289 -19.65 -33.87 -13.39
C PRO A 289 -19.16 -34.62 -12.15
N ASP A 290 -18.29 -35.63 -12.35
CA ASP A 290 -17.69 -36.39 -11.26
C ASP A 290 -16.79 -35.55 -10.34
N GLU A 291 -16.08 -34.57 -10.88
CA GLU A 291 -15.27 -33.63 -10.08
C GLU A 291 -16.16 -32.72 -9.24
N LEU A 292 -17.26 -32.22 -9.81
CA LEU A 292 -18.21 -31.36 -9.10
C LEU A 292 -18.87 -32.12 -7.94
N GLU A 293 -19.38 -33.34 -8.20
CA GLU A 293 -20.00 -34.18 -7.17
C GLU A 293 -19.01 -34.59 -6.09
N ARG A 294 -17.82 -35.06 -6.46
CA ARG A 294 -16.79 -35.43 -5.52
C ARG A 294 -16.43 -34.28 -4.57
N ASN A 295 -16.23 -33.09 -5.11
CA ASN A 295 -15.88 -31.92 -4.30
C ASN A 295 -17.04 -31.45 -3.42
N LYS A 296 -18.28 -31.45 -3.95
CA LYS A 296 -19.50 -31.17 -3.17
C LYS A 296 -19.60 -32.10 -1.96
N ASN A 297 -19.52 -33.42 -2.20
CA ASN A 297 -19.67 -34.43 -1.16
C ASN A 297 -18.61 -34.28 -0.07
N LYS A 298 -17.34 -34.07 -0.44
CA LYS A 298 -16.26 -33.83 0.53
C LYS A 298 -16.50 -32.57 1.37
N ILE A 299 -16.94 -31.47 0.76
CA ILE A 299 -17.28 -30.23 1.48
C ILE A 299 -18.40 -30.48 2.47
N CYS A 300 -19.51 -31.12 2.01
CA CYS A 300 -20.66 -31.40 2.86
C CYS A 300 -20.31 -32.33 4.02
N MET A 301 -19.51 -33.38 3.76
CA MET A 301 -19.04 -34.29 4.82
C MET A 301 -18.22 -33.52 5.86
N THR A 302 -17.23 -32.74 5.43
CA THR A 302 -16.40 -31.94 6.36
C THR A 302 -17.26 -31.01 7.20
N LEU A 303 -18.23 -30.30 6.61
CA LEU A 303 -19.11 -29.40 7.38
C LEU A 303 -20.00 -30.15 8.36
N ARG A 304 -20.51 -31.33 7.97
CA ARG A 304 -21.32 -32.21 8.85
C ARG A 304 -20.51 -32.71 10.05
N ASP A 305 -19.25 -33.13 9.86
CA ASP A 305 -18.36 -33.58 10.92
C ASP A 305 -18.19 -32.51 12.02
N TYR A 306 -18.20 -31.24 11.60
CA TYR A 306 -18.17 -30.10 12.52
C TYR A 306 -19.57 -29.59 12.93
N LYS A 307 -20.63 -30.38 12.73
CA LYS A 307 -22.03 -30.08 13.11
C LYS A 307 -22.58 -28.80 12.46
N ILE A 308 -22.17 -28.51 11.23
CA ILE A 308 -22.71 -27.41 10.42
C ILE A 308 -23.69 -28.00 9.42
N GLU A 309 -24.96 -27.64 9.53
CA GLU A 309 -26.01 -28.08 8.63
C GLU A 309 -25.98 -27.30 7.31
N VAL A 310 -26.12 -28.02 6.20
CA VAL A 310 -26.14 -27.49 4.83
C VAL A 310 -27.53 -27.72 4.24
N GLU A 311 -28.23 -26.66 3.89
CA GLU A 311 -29.54 -26.72 3.25
C GLU A 311 -29.47 -26.86 1.74
N GLY A 312 -28.46 -26.20 1.11
CA GLY A 312 -28.32 -26.20 -0.33
C GLY A 312 -26.89 -25.96 -0.78
N VAL A 313 -26.51 -26.48 -1.94
CA VAL A 313 -25.23 -26.23 -2.59
C VAL A 313 -25.45 -25.94 -4.07
N THR A 314 -24.99 -24.78 -4.53
CA THR A 314 -24.96 -24.39 -5.94
C THR A 314 -23.51 -24.21 -6.38
N ALA A 315 -23.12 -24.72 -7.53
CA ALA A 315 -21.76 -24.56 -8.06
C ALA A 315 -21.74 -23.61 -9.26
N ALA A 316 -20.90 -22.58 -9.19
CA ALA A 316 -20.57 -21.73 -10.32
C ALA A 316 -19.15 -22.10 -10.80
N VAL A 317 -19.06 -22.61 -12.03
CA VAL A 317 -17.80 -23.08 -12.63
C VAL A 317 -17.07 -21.93 -13.29
N GLY A 318 -15.91 -21.55 -12.76
CA GLY A 318 -15.04 -20.54 -13.37
C GLY A 318 -13.86 -21.14 -14.14
N PRO A 319 -13.01 -20.31 -14.75
CA PRO A 319 -11.90 -20.77 -15.58
C PRO A 319 -10.84 -21.58 -14.81
N THR A 320 -10.55 -21.19 -13.59
CA THR A 320 -9.47 -21.75 -12.75
C THR A 320 -9.98 -22.28 -11.42
N VAL A 321 -11.13 -21.79 -10.95
CA VAL A 321 -11.76 -22.20 -9.70
C VAL A 321 -13.24 -22.40 -9.90
N THR A 322 -13.82 -23.30 -9.12
CA THR A 322 -15.26 -23.47 -8.97
C THR A 322 -15.69 -22.89 -7.63
N LEU A 323 -16.71 -22.05 -7.66
CA LEU A 323 -17.34 -21.47 -6.48
C LEU A 323 -18.53 -22.33 -6.04
N TYR A 324 -18.40 -23.03 -4.92
CA TYR A 324 -19.50 -23.71 -4.26
C TYR A 324 -20.20 -22.73 -3.32
N LYS A 325 -21.41 -22.32 -3.68
CA LYS A 325 -22.26 -21.46 -2.84
C LYS A 325 -23.07 -22.36 -1.92
N ILE A 326 -22.86 -22.23 -0.61
CA ILE A 326 -23.46 -23.08 0.41
C ILE A 326 -24.46 -22.28 1.20
N THR A 327 -25.71 -22.70 1.19
CA THR A 327 -26.76 -22.17 2.07
C THR A 327 -26.71 -22.92 3.38
N LEU A 328 -26.43 -22.21 4.47
CA LEU A 328 -26.31 -22.80 5.79
C LEU A 328 -27.66 -22.96 6.47
N GLY A 329 -27.84 -24.05 7.21
CA GLY A 329 -29.01 -24.29 8.04
C GLY A 329 -29.12 -23.32 9.22
N LYS A 330 -30.32 -23.26 9.81
CA LYS A 330 -30.63 -22.33 10.91
C LYS A 330 -29.71 -22.54 12.12
N GLY A 331 -29.09 -21.47 12.59
CA GLY A 331 -28.19 -21.48 13.73
C GLY A 331 -26.69 -21.62 13.40
N SER A 332 -26.34 -21.94 12.16
CA SER A 332 -24.94 -22.01 11.72
C SER A 332 -24.37 -20.61 11.45
N LYS A 333 -23.13 -20.38 11.87
CA LYS A 333 -22.46 -19.07 11.71
C LYS A 333 -21.42 -19.11 10.58
N ILE A 334 -21.42 -18.12 9.71
CA ILE A 334 -20.43 -17.95 8.62
C ILE A 334 -18.99 -18.02 9.14
N ALA A 335 -18.74 -17.45 10.35
CA ALA A 335 -17.41 -17.47 10.96
C ALA A 335 -16.90 -18.90 11.25
N GLN A 336 -17.79 -19.85 11.56
CA GLN A 336 -17.42 -21.24 11.77
C GLN A 336 -16.87 -21.85 10.48
N VAL A 337 -17.56 -21.67 9.34
CA VAL A 337 -17.08 -22.16 8.04
C VAL A 337 -15.77 -21.51 7.63
N LYS A 338 -15.59 -20.22 7.90
CA LYS A 338 -14.31 -19.53 7.63
C LYS A 338 -13.14 -20.12 8.42
N ASN A 339 -13.37 -20.52 9.66
CA ASN A 339 -12.34 -21.11 10.50
C ASN A 339 -11.96 -22.52 10.04
N LEU A 340 -12.87 -23.25 9.38
CA LEU A 340 -12.63 -24.59 8.83
C LEU A 340 -11.99 -24.58 7.43
N GLN A 341 -11.55 -23.44 6.94
CA GLN A 341 -11.01 -23.31 5.60
C GLN A 341 -9.81 -24.24 5.34
N GLU A 342 -8.95 -24.48 6.32
CA GLU A 342 -7.79 -25.36 6.21
C GLU A 342 -8.21 -26.83 6.23
N ASP A 343 -9.17 -27.19 7.08
CA ASP A 343 -9.72 -28.56 7.18
C ASP A 343 -10.44 -28.95 5.88
N ILE A 344 -11.24 -28.04 5.32
CA ILE A 344 -11.87 -28.23 4.01
C ILE A 344 -10.82 -28.39 2.92
N GLY A 345 -9.75 -27.59 2.97
CA GLY A 345 -8.63 -27.69 2.02
C GLY A 345 -7.92 -29.04 2.10
N MET A 346 -7.71 -29.59 3.28
CA MET A 346 -7.12 -30.91 3.50
C MET A 346 -8.05 -32.03 2.98
N SER A 347 -9.34 -31.97 3.32
CA SER A 347 -10.33 -32.94 2.86
C SER A 347 -10.42 -33.03 1.33
N LEU A 348 -10.34 -31.87 0.66
CA LEU A 348 -10.34 -31.77 -0.79
C LEU A 348 -9.00 -32.15 -1.45
N CYS A 349 -7.95 -32.41 -0.66
CA CYS A 349 -6.57 -32.57 -1.14
C CYS A 349 -6.11 -31.39 -2.01
N ALA A 350 -6.62 -30.19 -1.71
CA ALA A 350 -6.32 -29.00 -2.47
C ALA A 350 -4.90 -28.49 -2.13
N ALA A 351 -3.94 -28.71 -3.01
CA ALA A 351 -2.52 -28.39 -2.81
C ALA A 351 -2.24 -26.92 -2.43
N ARG A 352 -3.18 -26.00 -2.72
CA ARG A 352 -3.09 -24.56 -2.43
C ARG A 352 -4.17 -24.07 -1.49
N GLY A 353 -4.88 -25.00 -0.84
CA GLY A 353 -6.01 -24.69 0.02
C GLY A 353 -7.25 -24.23 -0.74
N VAL A 354 -8.24 -23.84 0.01
CA VAL A 354 -9.49 -23.25 -0.48
C VAL A 354 -9.59 -21.82 0.03
N ARG A 355 -10.45 -21.02 -0.60
CA ARG A 355 -10.77 -19.67 -0.08
C ARG A 355 -12.25 -19.60 0.26
N VAL A 356 -12.56 -19.19 1.50
CA VAL A 356 -13.94 -19.04 1.96
C VAL A 356 -14.32 -17.56 1.91
N VAL A 357 -15.38 -17.24 1.17
CA VAL A 357 -15.89 -15.87 0.99
C VAL A 357 -17.31 -15.75 1.53
N SER A 358 -17.66 -14.60 2.10
CA SER A 358 -19.03 -14.31 2.47
C SER A 358 -19.75 -13.75 1.24
N LEU A 359 -20.90 -14.32 0.93
CA LEU A 359 -21.84 -13.81 -0.04
C LEU A 359 -23.07 -13.23 0.71
N PRO A 360 -23.90 -12.40 0.07
CA PRO A 360 -25.03 -11.77 0.75
C PRO A 360 -26.00 -12.76 1.41
N ASP A 361 -26.21 -13.91 0.79
CA ASP A 361 -27.21 -14.94 1.16
C ASP A 361 -26.61 -16.31 1.47
N SER A 362 -25.30 -16.50 1.31
CA SER A 362 -24.63 -17.80 1.39
C SER A 362 -23.16 -17.69 1.75
N VAL A 363 -22.51 -18.81 1.89
CA VAL A 363 -21.04 -18.90 2.04
C VAL A 363 -20.47 -19.51 0.76
N GLY A 364 -19.53 -18.77 0.13
CA GLY A 364 -18.82 -19.28 -1.03
C GLY A 364 -17.54 -20.01 -0.62
N ILE A 365 -17.33 -21.21 -1.16
CA ILE A 365 -16.08 -21.95 -1.06
C ILE A 365 -15.48 -22.07 -2.46
N GLU A 366 -14.37 -21.38 -2.69
CA GLU A 366 -13.64 -21.40 -3.95
C GLU A 366 -12.63 -22.56 -3.93
N VAL A 367 -12.79 -23.50 -4.84
CA VAL A 367 -11.95 -24.70 -4.98
C VAL A 367 -11.25 -24.65 -6.34
N ALA A 368 -9.95 -24.93 -6.37
CA ALA A 368 -9.19 -24.98 -7.61
C ALA A 368 -9.66 -26.15 -8.51
N ASN A 369 -9.87 -25.88 -9.80
CA ASN A 369 -10.21 -26.90 -10.77
C ASN A 369 -9.00 -27.80 -11.07
N ASP A 370 -9.23 -29.10 -11.28
CA ASP A 370 -8.19 -30.05 -11.67
C ASP A 370 -7.56 -29.65 -13.01
N ARG A 371 -8.40 -29.24 -13.97
CA ARG A 371 -7.97 -28.64 -15.25
C ARG A 371 -8.29 -27.16 -15.29
N LYS A 372 -7.29 -26.34 -15.58
CA LYS A 372 -7.42 -24.89 -15.68
C LYS A 372 -7.63 -24.51 -17.14
N SER A 373 -8.58 -23.61 -17.38
CA SER A 373 -8.86 -23.09 -18.72
C SER A 373 -8.17 -21.75 -18.92
N ILE A 374 -7.69 -21.51 -20.12
CA ILE A 374 -7.11 -20.25 -20.55
C ILE A 374 -8.25 -19.29 -20.95
N VAL A 375 -8.11 -18.02 -20.59
CA VAL A 375 -9.02 -16.96 -21.02
C VAL A 375 -8.33 -16.14 -22.10
N PRO A 376 -8.63 -16.35 -23.41
CA PRO A 376 -7.97 -15.63 -24.47
C PRO A 376 -8.45 -14.17 -24.52
N LEU A 377 -7.55 -13.22 -24.72
CA LEU A 377 -7.93 -11.79 -24.88
C LEU A 377 -8.88 -11.59 -26.06
N ARG A 378 -8.71 -12.35 -27.16
CA ARG A 378 -9.62 -12.35 -28.29
C ARG A 378 -11.09 -12.56 -27.87
N GLY A 379 -11.35 -13.52 -26.96
CA GLY A 379 -12.70 -13.79 -26.45
C GLY A 379 -13.25 -12.65 -25.60
N LEU A 380 -12.40 -12.01 -24.80
CA LEU A 380 -12.79 -10.85 -23.98
C LEU A 380 -13.20 -9.65 -24.84
N LEU A 381 -12.40 -9.31 -25.85
CA LEU A 381 -12.68 -8.18 -26.74
C LEU A 381 -13.86 -8.44 -27.68
N ASN A 382 -14.18 -9.71 -27.96
CA ASN A 382 -15.34 -10.10 -28.79
C ASN A 382 -16.62 -10.29 -27.97
N SER A 383 -16.57 -10.21 -26.64
CA SER A 383 -17.75 -10.39 -25.77
C SER A 383 -18.78 -9.26 -25.95
N GLU A 384 -20.06 -9.57 -25.78
CA GLU A 384 -21.14 -8.56 -25.82
C GLU A 384 -20.97 -7.51 -24.73
N GLU A 385 -20.44 -7.92 -23.56
CA GLU A 385 -20.16 -7.02 -22.45
C GLU A 385 -19.15 -5.94 -22.83
N TYR A 386 -18.06 -6.31 -23.51
CA TYR A 386 -17.09 -5.33 -23.98
C TYR A 386 -17.64 -4.46 -25.10
N LYS A 387 -18.33 -5.04 -26.10
CA LYS A 387 -18.90 -4.28 -27.23
C LYS A 387 -19.89 -3.23 -26.74
N THR A 388 -20.75 -3.57 -25.79
CA THR A 388 -21.75 -2.63 -25.23
C THR A 388 -21.09 -1.50 -24.44
N LYS A 389 -19.99 -1.78 -23.72
CA LYS A 389 -19.30 -0.81 -22.87
C LYS A 389 -18.25 0.00 -23.62
N LYS A 390 -17.68 -0.51 -24.71
CA LYS A 390 -16.65 0.14 -25.49
C LYS A 390 -17.03 1.58 -25.91
N ASP A 391 -18.27 1.75 -26.38
CA ASP A 391 -18.75 3.05 -26.87
C ASP A 391 -19.19 4.01 -25.73
N LYS A 392 -19.45 3.45 -24.55
CA LYS A 392 -19.90 4.22 -23.37
C LYS A 392 -18.74 4.67 -22.47
N TYR A 393 -17.63 3.93 -22.48
CA TYR A 393 -16.48 4.16 -21.62
C TYR A 393 -15.42 4.99 -22.31
N GLU A 394 -14.84 5.91 -21.59
CA GLU A 394 -13.74 6.73 -22.10
C GLU A 394 -12.47 5.92 -22.31
N LEU A 395 -12.13 5.03 -21.38
CA LEU A 395 -10.97 4.13 -21.47
C LEU A 395 -11.38 2.69 -21.11
N PRO A 396 -12.05 1.96 -22.03
CA PRO A 396 -12.57 0.62 -21.79
C PRO A 396 -11.46 -0.43 -21.69
N VAL A 397 -11.44 -1.20 -20.62
CA VAL A 397 -10.50 -2.30 -20.41
C VAL A 397 -11.26 -3.59 -20.14
N ALA A 398 -11.06 -4.62 -20.96
CA ALA A 398 -11.51 -5.98 -20.71
C ALA A 398 -10.37 -6.75 -20.02
N ILE A 399 -10.48 -6.95 -18.70
CA ILE A 399 -9.35 -7.46 -17.91
C ILE A 399 -9.34 -8.99 -17.75
N GLY A 400 -10.49 -9.64 -17.79
CA GLY A 400 -10.59 -11.08 -17.56
C GLY A 400 -12.01 -11.56 -17.32
N VAL A 401 -12.14 -12.72 -16.70
CA VAL A 401 -13.41 -13.39 -16.42
C VAL A 401 -13.53 -13.66 -14.92
N THR A 402 -14.69 -13.36 -14.34
CA THR A 402 -14.99 -13.64 -12.92
C THR A 402 -15.20 -15.13 -12.66
N VAL A 403 -15.29 -15.51 -11.39
CA VAL A 403 -15.61 -16.89 -11.00
C VAL A 403 -17.01 -17.32 -11.49
N THR A 404 -17.91 -16.35 -11.70
CA THR A 404 -19.26 -16.60 -12.26
C THR A 404 -19.31 -16.53 -13.78
N GLN A 405 -18.16 -16.60 -14.45
CA GLN A 405 -18.01 -16.56 -15.92
C GLN A 405 -18.45 -15.25 -16.58
N GLN A 406 -18.54 -14.16 -15.85
CA GLN A 406 -18.84 -12.85 -16.43
C GLN A 406 -17.57 -12.15 -16.88
N VAL A 407 -17.57 -11.52 -18.04
CA VAL A 407 -16.45 -10.73 -18.53
C VAL A 407 -16.35 -9.44 -17.72
N LYS A 408 -15.19 -9.23 -17.07
CA LYS A 408 -14.95 -8.01 -16.30
C LYS A 408 -14.42 -6.91 -17.20
N VAL A 409 -15.26 -5.90 -17.43
CA VAL A 409 -14.92 -4.68 -18.17
C VAL A 409 -15.07 -3.47 -17.26
N PHE A 410 -14.06 -2.61 -17.23
CA PHE A 410 -14.09 -1.36 -16.46
C PHE A 410 -13.58 -0.18 -17.28
N ASP A 411 -13.92 1.03 -16.84
CA ASP A 411 -13.42 2.28 -17.39
C ASP A 411 -12.27 2.80 -16.50
N LEU A 412 -11.07 2.90 -17.05
CA LEU A 412 -9.91 3.41 -16.33
C LEU A 412 -10.10 4.86 -15.85
N THR A 413 -10.94 5.66 -16.51
CA THR A 413 -11.18 7.05 -16.07
C THR A 413 -12.03 7.16 -14.81
N GLN A 414 -12.86 6.16 -14.51
CA GLN A 414 -13.69 6.13 -13.30
C GLN A 414 -12.87 5.77 -12.07
N ALA A 415 -11.88 4.89 -12.23
CA ALA A 415 -10.86 4.64 -11.21
C ALA A 415 -9.52 5.11 -11.77
N PRO A 416 -9.19 6.37 -11.59
CA PRO A 416 -8.25 7.10 -12.45
C PRO A 416 -6.83 6.56 -12.43
N HIS A 417 -6.47 5.81 -11.40
CA HIS A 417 -5.14 5.24 -11.23
C HIS A 417 -5.25 3.79 -10.74
N LEU A 418 -4.41 2.94 -11.29
CA LEU A 418 -4.43 1.51 -11.07
C LEU A 418 -3.10 1.04 -10.47
N LEU A 419 -3.16 0.33 -9.36
CA LEU A 419 -2.01 -0.36 -8.79
C LEU A 419 -2.09 -1.85 -9.13
N VAL A 420 -1.03 -2.41 -9.70
CA VAL A 420 -0.92 -3.84 -10.07
C VAL A 420 0.28 -4.44 -9.33
N ALA A 421 0.05 -5.38 -8.43
CA ALA A 421 1.15 -5.97 -7.68
C ALA A 421 1.01 -7.49 -7.50
N GLY A 422 2.13 -8.17 -7.30
CA GLY A 422 2.19 -9.60 -7.06
C GLY A 422 3.58 -10.18 -7.25
N ALA A 423 3.80 -11.43 -6.85
CA ALA A 423 5.09 -12.09 -7.00
C ALA A 423 5.46 -12.31 -8.49
N THR A 424 6.75 -12.54 -8.73
CA THR A 424 7.28 -12.81 -10.08
C THR A 424 6.57 -13.98 -10.76
N GLN A 425 6.33 -13.90 -12.07
CA GLN A 425 5.69 -14.94 -12.89
C GLN A 425 4.24 -15.28 -12.49
N GLN A 426 3.52 -14.39 -11.81
CA GLN A 426 2.12 -14.63 -11.44
C GLN A 426 1.09 -14.02 -12.41
N GLY A 427 1.53 -13.28 -13.44
CA GLY A 427 0.67 -12.73 -14.49
C GLY A 427 0.65 -11.20 -14.57
N LYS A 428 1.50 -10.49 -13.80
CA LYS A 428 1.58 -9.01 -13.81
C LYS A 428 1.80 -8.44 -15.21
N SER A 429 2.83 -8.88 -15.91
CA SER A 429 3.19 -8.37 -17.23
C SER A 429 2.13 -8.70 -18.28
N VAL A 430 1.59 -9.91 -18.24
CA VAL A 430 0.46 -10.29 -19.09
C VAL A 430 -0.75 -9.38 -18.86
N CYS A 431 -1.06 -9.07 -17.61
CA CYS A 431 -2.15 -8.17 -17.26
C CYS A 431 -1.92 -6.75 -17.81
N LEU A 432 -0.70 -6.22 -17.74
CA LEU A 432 -0.37 -4.92 -18.32
C LEU A 432 -0.58 -4.95 -19.85
N ASN A 433 -0.13 -6.01 -20.52
CA ASN A 433 -0.34 -6.18 -21.96
C ASN A 433 -1.84 -6.31 -22.32
N VAL A 434 -2.64 -7.02 -21.51
CA VAL A 434 -4.10 -7.09 -21.66
C VAL A 434 -4.74 -5.71 -21.56
N ILE A 435 -4.35 -4.89 -20.58
CA ILE A 435 -4.86 -3.53 -20.41
C ILE A 435 -4.49 -2.66 -21.61
N ILE A 436 -3.21 -2.65 -22.01
CA ILE A 436 -2.72 -1.84 -23.13
C ILE A 436 -3.40 -2.25 -24.42
N THR A 437 -3.46 -3.54 -24.72
CA THR A 437 -4.07 -4.04 -25.96
C THR A 437 -5.59 -3.79 -26.00
N SER A 438 -6.29 -3.88 -24.85
CA SER A 438 -7.70 -3.49 -24.76
C SER A 438 -7.91 -2.01 -25.11
N LEU A 439 -7.04 -1.13 -24.63
CA LEU A 439 -7.10 0.30 -24.93
C LEU A 439 -6.75 0.60 -26.39
N LEU A 440 -5.75 -0.08 -26.97
CA LEU A 440 -5.40 0.04 -28.39
C LEU A 440 -6.54 -0.42 -29.31
N TYR A 441 -7.31 -1.43 -28.91
CA TYR A 441 -8.49 -1.88 -29.65
C TYR A 441 -9.68 -0.94 -29.52
N GLY A 442 -9.74 -0.22 -28.37
CA GLY A 442 -10.88 0.61 -28.00
C GLY A 442 -10.80 2.06 -28.48
N LYS A 443 -9.61 2.64 -28.61
CA LYS A 443 -9.41 4.09 -28.79
C LYS A 443 -8.51 4.42 -29.96
N HIS A 444 -8.88 5.51 -30.64
CA HIS A 444 -8.10 6.05 -31.75
C HIS A 444 -6.81 6.74 -31.25
N PRO A 445 -5.71 6.77 -32.04
CA PRO A 445 -4.47 7.42 -31.63
C PRO A 445 -4.60 8.91 -31.26
N SER A 446 -5.57 9.61 -31.83
CA SER A 446 -5.85 11.02 -31.46
C SER A 446 -6.49 11.17 -30.06
N GLU A 447 -7.07 10.11 -29.53
CA GLU A 447 -7.78 10.13 -28.26
C GLU A 447 -6.95 9.58 -27.08
N LEU A 448 -5.90 8.81 -27.40
CA LEU A 448 -5.11 8.10 -26.40
C LEU A 448 -3.62 8.15 -26.74
N LYS A 449 -2.80 8.44 -25.72
CA LYS A 449 -1.34 8.32 -25.78
C LYS A 449 -0.81 7.61 -24.54
N PHE A 450 0.26 6.84 -24.71
CA PHE A 450 0.95 6.13 -23.65
C PHE A 450 2.31 6.74 -23.34
N VAL A 451 2.72 6.64 -22.10
CA VAL A 451 4.10 6.84 -21.65
C VAL A 451 4.52 5.56 -20.94
N PHE A 452 5.53 4.88 -21.45
CA PHE A 452 6.04 3.64 -20.89
C PHE A 452 7.33 3.87 -20.12
N ILE A 453 7.38 3.39 -18.88
CA ILE A 453 8.56 3.41 -18.02
C ILE A 453 8.89 1.96 -17.65
N ASP A 454 9.96 1.43 -18.26
CA ASP A 454 10.43 0.05 -18.10
C ASP A 454 11.94 0.00 -17.80
N PRO A 455 12.32 0.06 -16.51
CA PRO A 455 13.73 0.03 -16.12
C PRO A 455 14.46 -1.26 -16.52
N LYS A 456 13.72 -2.36 -16.76
CA LYS A 456 14.29 -3.67 -17.12
C LYS A 456 14.40 -3.92 -18.61
N MET A 457 13.76 -3.11 -19.44
CA MET A 457 13.70 -3.24 -20.91
C MET A 457 13.18 -4.61 -21.39
N VAL A 458 12.24 -5.22 -20.69
CA VAL A 458 11.73 -6.57 -21.01
C VAL A 458 10.33 -6.53 -21.55
N GLU A 459 9.43 -5.78 -20.89
CA GLU A 459 7.99 -5.93 -21.06
C GLU A 459 7.42 -5.05 -22.19
N PHE A 460 7.96 -3.84 -22.39
CA PHE A 460 7.36 -2.85 -23.29
C PHE A 460 8.14 -2.59 -24.57
N SER A 461 9.20 -3.33 -24.87
CA SER A 461 10.05 -3.11 -26.05
C SER A 461 9.28 -3.16 -27.37
N ALA A 462 8.30 -4.04 -27.52
CA ALA A 462 7.46 -4.16 -28.71
C ALA A 462 6.64 -2.89 -29.01
N TYR A 463 6.26 -2.12 -27.98
CA TYR A 463 5.46 -0.91 -28.15
C TYR A 463 6.25 0.29 -28.68
N SER A 464 7.57 0.24 -28.75
CA SER A 464 8.40 1.31 -29.32
C SER A 464 8.06 1.61 -30.80
N THR A 465 7.55 0.61 -31.52
CA THR A 465 7.07 0.77 -32.92
C THR A 465 5.87 1.71 -33.04
N LEU A 466 5.12 1.93 -31.94
CA LEU A 466 3.92 2.78 -31.92
C LEU A 466 4.22 4.27 -31.71
N ILE A 467 5.49 4.68 -31.78
CA ILE A 467 5.92 6.05 -31.45
C ILE A 467 5.14 7.13 -32.17
N LYS A 468 4.89 6.97 -33.47
CA LYS A 468 4.15 7.94 -34.26
C LYS A 468 2.63 7.91 -34.06
N HIS A 469 2.09 6.87 -33.40
CA HIS A 469 0.65 6.70 -33.22
C HIS A 469 0.20 6.93 -31.79
N TYR A 470 0.72 6.12 -30.88
CA TYR A 470 0.18 6.05 -29.52
C TYR A 470 1.15 6.50 -28.42
N LEU A 471 2.40 6.86 -28.73
CA LEU A 471 3.33 7.25 -27.67
C LEU A 471 3.39 8.77 -27.50
N ALA A 472 3.62 9.17 -26.24
CA ALA A 472 3.97 10.52 -25.85
C ALA A 472 5.42 10.51 -25.33
N VAL A 473 6.29 11.30 -25.98
CA VAL A 473 7.75 11.30 -25.76
C VAL A 473 8.28 12.70 -25.48
N LEU A 474 9.49 12.80 -24.97
CA LEU A 474 10.19 14.09 -24.86
C LEU A 474 10.78 14.51 -26.20
N PRO A 475 10.85 15.81 -26.50
CA PRO A 475 11.40 16.34 -27.75
C PRO A 475 12.95 16.45 -27.69
N ASP A 476 13.65 15.48 -27.12
CA ASP A 476 15.11 15.54 -26.87
C ASP A 476 15.94 14.57 -27.73
N ALA A 477 15.34 14.02 -28.78
CA ALA A 477 16.03 13.12 -29.71
C ALA A 477 16.56 13.87 -30.95
N ASP A 478 17.77 13.50 -31.39
CA ASP A 478 18.44 14.14 -32.53
C ASP A 478 18.01 13.54 -33.88
N ASP A 479 17.58 12.28 -33.87
CA ASP A 479 17.14 11.54 -35.04
C ASP A 479 16.03 10.52 -34.74
N GLU A 480 15.39 9.96 -35.78
CA GLU A 480 14.28 9.03 -35.70
C GLU A 480 14.65 7.71 -35.00
N GLN A 481 15.89 7.25 -35.13
CA GLN A 481 16.37 6.06 -34.46
C GLN A 481 16.54 6.29 -32.97
N SER A 482 17.18 7.39 -32.59
CA SER A 482 17.33 7.86 -31.23
C SER A 482 15.98 8.07 -30.53
N GLU A 483 15.00 8.61 -31.28
CA GLU A 483 13.63 8.80 -30.83
C GLU A 483 12.93 7.46 -30.51
N ARG A 484 13.08 6.45 -31.37
CA ARG A 484 12.57 5.08 -31.11
C ARG A 484 13.25 4.41 -29.92
N GLU A 485 14.56 4.59 -29.75
CA GLU A 485 15.30 4.02 -28.63
C GLU A 485 14.90 4.66 -27.30
N ARG A 486 14.50 5.93 -27.30
CA ARG A 486 14.03 6.69 -26.13
C ARG A 486 12.52 6.63 -25.92
N ALA A 487 11.77 6.04 -26.86
CA ALA A 487 10.32 5.90 -26.80
C ALA A 487 9.84 5.17 -25.53
N ILE A 488 10.65 4.23 -25.04
CA ILE A 488 10.46 3.55 -23.75
C ILE A 488 11.52 4.08 -22.78
N VAL A 489 11.05 4.62 -21.67
CA VAL A 489 11.91 5.21 -20.64
C VAL A 489 12.57 4.11 -19.79
N LYS A 490 13.91 4.09 -19.77
CA LYS A 490 14.71 2.99 -19.22
C LYS A 490 15.42 3.34 -17.91
N SER A 491 15.85 4.59 -17.75
CA SER A 491 16.60 5.02 -16.57
C SER A 491 15.76 5.81 -15.58
N ALA A 492 16.13 5.78 -14.30
CA ALA A 492 15.48 6.58 -13.28
C ALA A 492 15.58 8.09 -13.55
N LYS A 493 16.70 8.53 -14.14
CA LYS A 493 16.92 9.94 -14.51
C LYS A 493 15.98 10.39 -15.62
N ASP A 494 15.79 9.56 -16.65
CA ASP A 494 14.86 9.86 -17.73
C ASP A 494 13.41 9.74 -17.26
N ALA A 495 13.11 8.78 -16.36
CA ALA A 495 11.81 8.67 -15.72
C ALA A 495 11.45 9.92 -14.92
N GLU A 496 12.40 10.49 -14.19
CA GLU A 496 12.21 11.76 -13.49
C GLU A 496 11.86 12.88 -14.47
N LYS A 497 12.63 13.05 -15.56
CA LYS A 497 12.39 14.08 -16.59
C LYS A 497 10.99 13.95 -17.19
N VAL A 498 10.61 12.75 -17.63
CA VAL A 498 9.30 12.49 -18.23
C VAL A 498 8.17 12.74 -17.26
N LEU A 499 8.29 12.32 -15.98
CA LEU A 499 7.26 12.54 -14.97
C LEU A 499 7.14 14.04 -14.60
N ARG A 500 8.23 14.79 -14.58
CA ARG A 500 8.19 16.26 -14.41
C ARG A 500 7.52 16.95 -15.60
N SER A 501 7.81 16.49 -16.82
CA SER A 501 7.15 16.95 -18.03
C SER A 501 5.64 16.67 -18.03
N LEU A 502 5.21 15.49 -17.59
CA LEU A 502 3.80 15.16 -17.39
C LEU A 502 3.12 16.03 -16.33
N CYS A 503 3.83 16.40 -15.27
CA CYS A 503 3.32 17.36 -14.30
C CYS A 503 3.14 18.76 -14.93
N LYS A 504 4.03 19.18 -15.80
CA LYS A 504 3.91 20.42 -16.57
C LYS A 504 2.73 20.37 -17.54
N GLU A 505 2.61 19.28 -18.34
CA GLU A 505 1.47 19.06 -19.23
C GLU A 505 0.14 19.11 -18.47
N MET A 506 0.10 18.53 -17.26
CA MET A 506 -1.08 18.58 -16.40
C MET A 506 -1.44 20.04 -16.00
N ASP A 507 -0.45 20.82 -15.64
CA ASP A 507 -0.65 22.23 -15.26
C ASP A 507 -1.09 23.07 -16.46
N ASP A 508 -0.49 22.88 -17.63
CA ASP A 508 -0.85 23.54 -18.87
C ASP A 508 -2.30 23.20 -19.30
N ARG A 509 -2.71 21.94 -19.13
CA ARG A 509 -4.11 21.54 -19.35
C ARG A 509 -5.07 22.24 -18.39
N TYR A 510 -4.71 22.34 -17.11
CA TYR A 510 -5.53 23.07 -16.13
C TYR A 510 -5.66 24.54 -16.46
N GLU A 511 -4.60 25.19 -16.93
CA GLU A 511 -4.63 26.58 -17.36
C GLU A 511 -5.59 26.79 -18.52
N LEU A 512 -5.50 25.96 -19.57
CA LEU A 512 -6.38 26.04 -20.74
C LEU A 512 -7.84 25.70 -20.39
N MET A 513 -8.06 24.70 -19.51
CA MET A 513 -9.41 24.39 -19.00
C MET A 513 -9.99 25.54 -18.19
N SER A 514 -9.18 26.20 -17.37
CA SER A 514 -9.58 27.36 -16.57
C SER A 514 -9.97 28.53 -17.48
N ARG A 515 -9.18 28.84 -18.51
CA ARG A 515 -9.51 29.86 -19.53
C ARG A 515 -10.82 29.56 -20.26
N ALA A 516 -11.12 28.26 -20.47
CA ALA A 516 -12.37 27.81 -21.09
C ALA A 516 -13.56 27.78 -20.10
N GLY A 517 -13.35 28.02 -18.82
CA GLY A 517 -14.35 27.93 -17.77
C GLY A 517 -14.82 26.50 -17.50
N ILE A 518 -13.91 25.50 -17.62
CA ILE A 518 -14.21 24.06 -17.51
C ILE A 518 -13.24 23.41 -16.55
N ASN A 519 -13.71 22.38 -15.83
CA ASN A 519 -12.93 21.64 -14.82
C ASN A 519 -12.68 20.17 -15.14
N LYS A 520 -13.09 19.67 -16.33
CA LYS A 520 -12.92 18.28 -16.74
C LYS A 520 -12.55 18.18 -18.21
N VAL A 521 -11.59 17.30 -18.54
CA VAL A 521 -11.11 17.07 -19.90
C VAL A 521 -12.22 16.64 -20.86
N THR A 522 -13.17 15.80 -20.43
CA THR A 522 -14.31 15.37 -21.27
C THR A 522 -15.11 16.55 -21.81
N LEU A 523 -15.57 17.44 -20.89
CA LEU A 523 -16.35 18.62 -21.24
C LEU A 523 -15.53 19.63 -22.08
N TYR A 524 -14.22 19.71 -21.81
CA TYR A 524 -13.33 20.57 -22.60
C TYR A 524 -13.19 20.04 -24.03
N ASN A 525 -12.95 18.74 -24.18
CA ASN A 525 -12.86 18.09 -25.49
C ASN A 525 -14.17 18.18 -26.27
N ASP A 526 -15.33 18.08 -25.62
CA ASP A 526 -16.64 18.25 -26.26
C ASP A 526 -16.80 19.67 -26.78
N LYS A 527 -16.46 20.70 -25.98
CA LYS A 527 -16.46 22.09 -26.45
C LYS A 527 -15.49 22.32 -27.61
N PHE A 528 -14.32 21.66 -27.58
CA PHE A 528 -13.36 21.74 -28.67
C PHE A 528 -13.91 21.08 -29.94
N LYS A 529 -14.50 19.87 -29.82
CA LYS A 529 -15.21 19.18 -30.93
C LYS A 529 -16.33 20.06 -31.52
N ASP A 530 -17.07 20.74 -30.67
CA ASP A 530 -18.13 21.70 -31.05
C ASP A 530 -17.59 22.99 -31.68
N ARG A 531 -16.27 23.15 -31.85
CA ARG A 531 -15.59 24.35 -32.35
C ARG A 531 -15.89 25.63 -31.54
N LYS A 532 -16.16 25.49 -30.25
CA LYS A 532 -16.42 26.59 -29.32
C LYS A 532 -15.14 27.14 -28.66
N LEU A 533 -13.99 26.51 -28.89
CA LEU A 533 -12.68 26.93 -28.41
C LEU A 533 -11.78 27.27 -29.58
N ASN A 534 -11.16 28.47 -29.54
CA ASN A 534 -10.31 28.93 -30.64
C ASN A 534 -8.87 28.40 -30.49
N PRO A 535 -8.33 27.63 -31.48
CA PRO A 535 -6.95 27.16 -31.50
C PRO A 535 -5.91 28.30 -31.48
N GLU A 536 -6.20 29.49 -32.03
CA GLU A 536 -5.29 30.64 -31.97
C GLU A 536 -4.99 31.14 -30.56
N HIS A 537 -5.89 30.84 -29.61
CA HIS A 537 -5.68 31.11 -28.19
C HIS A 537 -4.98 29.95 -27.46
N GLY A 538 -4.36 29.02 -28.19
CA GLY A 538 -3.63 27.88 -27.67
C GLY A 538 -4.53 26.69 -27.28
N HIS A 539 -5.86 26.78 -27.52
CA HIS A 539 -6.74 25.64 -27.24
C HIS A 539 -6.47 24.50 -28.21
N ARG A 540 -6.39 23.30 -27.69
CA ARG A 540 -6.13 22.05 -28.43
C ARG A 540 -6.97 20.92 -27.87
N PHE A 541 -7.14 19.87 -28.62
CA PHE A 541 -7.72 18.63 -28.10
C PHE A 541 -6.76 17.95 -27.15
N PHE A 542 -7.26 17.43 -26.04
CA PHE A 542 -6.47 16.72 -25.04
C PHE A 542 -6.67 15.21 -25.16
N PRO A 543 -5.73 14.46 -25.76
CA PRO A 543 -5.78 13.00 -25.65
C PRO A 543 -5.62 12.56 -24.20
N TYR A 544 -6.21 11.44 -23.85
CA TYR A 544 -5.91 10.79 -22.58
C TYR A 544 -4.45 10.34 -22.58
N LEU A 545 -3.74 10.60 -21.48
CA LEU A 545 -2.37 10.15 -21.28
C LEU A 545 -2.39 9.02 -20.26
N VAL A 546 -1.92 7.83 -20.64
CA VAL A 546 -1.82 6.67 -19.76
C VAL A 546 -0.34 6.37 -19.52
N VAL A 547 0.10 6.62 -18.30
CA VAL A 547 1.48 6.36 -17.85
C VAL A 547 1.54 4.96 -17.28
N VAL A 548 2.36 4.09 -17.84
CA VAL A 548 2.51 2.70 -17.40
C VAL A 548 3.93 2.48 -16.86
N VAL A 549 4.02 2.13 -15.59
CA VAL A 549 5.30 1.84 -14.91
C VAL A 549 5.35 0.35 -14.62
N ASP A 550 6.30 -0.39 -15.22
CA ASP A 550 6.41 -1.84 -15.04
C ASP A 550 6.88 -2.23 -13.65
N GLU A 551 7.92 -1.58 -13.14
CA GLU A 551 8.46 -1.90 -11.82
C GLU A 551 8.80 -0.63 -11.02
N TYR A 552 7.84 -0.19 -10.22
CA TYR A 552 7.99 1.03 -9.41
C TYR A 552 9.07 0.91 -8.33
N ALA A 553 9.27 -0.30 -7.80
CA ALA A 553 10.31 -0.52 -6.78
C ALA A 553 11.72 -0.21 -7.30
N ASP A 554 12.01 -0.50 -8.56
CA ASP A 554 13.34 -0.27 -9.13
C ASP A 554 13.63 1.23 -9.36
N LEU A 555 12.61 2.06 -9.45
CA LEU A 555 12.73 3.52 -9.52
C LEU A 555 12.88 4.20 -8.15
N THR A 556 12.41 3.54 -7.08
CA THR A 556 12.27 4.19 -5.76
C THR A 556 13.15 3.59 -4.68
N LEU A 557 13.51 2.30 -4.76
CA LEU A 557 14.37 1.64 -3.78
C LEU A 557 15.85 1.79 -4.16
N VAL A 558 16.43 2.95 -3.88
CA VAL A 558 17.87 3.19 -4.08
C VAL A 558 18.63 2.84 -2.80
N THR A 559 19.13 1.58 -2.72
CA THR A 559 19.93 1.11 -1.60
C THR A 559 21.41 1.43 -1.88
N GLY A 560 22.02 2.34 -1.11
CA GLY A 560 23.44 2.69 -1.24
C GLY A 560 23.78 3.66 -2.39
N GLY A 561 22.80 4.23 -3.09
CA GLY A 561 23.00 5.14 -4.20
C GLY A 561 23.53 6.51 -3.82
N SER A 562 24.03 7.23 -4.84
CA SER A 562 24.51 8.60 -4.73
C SER A 562 23.41 9.56 -4.18
N PRO A 563 23.78 10.73 -3.65
CA PRO A 563 22.82 11.74 -3.25
C PRO A 563 21.86 12.14 -4.40
N GLU A 564 22.36 12.15 -5.64
CA GLU A 564 21.59 12.47 -6.85
C GLU A 564 20.53 11.41 -7.14
N GLU A 565 20.88 10.11 -7.08
CA GLU A 565 19.91 9.02 -7.28
C GLU A 565 18.81 9.03 -6.22
N LYS A 566 19.16 9.36 -4.97
CA LYS A 566 18.18 9.52 -3.89
C LYS A 566 17.26 10.72 -4.11
N ALA A 567 17.80 11.81 -4.67
CA ALA A 567 17.01 12.99 -5.04
C ALA A 567 16.05 12.66 -6.19
N ALA A 568 16.51 11.99 -7.24
CA ALA A 568 15.71 11.54 -8.36
C ALA A 568 14.57 10.59 -7.93
N SER A 569 14.86 9.63 -7.06
CA SER A 569 13.85 8.70 -6.50
C SER A 569 12.73 9.44 -5.72
N ARG A 570 13.10 10.44 -4.92
CA ARG A 570 12.11 11.29 -4.21
C ARG A 570 11.30 12.13 -5.17
N SER A 571 11.94 12.71 -6.19
CA SER A 571 11.30 13.51 -7.23
C SER A 571 10.28 12.65 -8.02
N ILE A 572 10.65 11.44 -8.44
CA ILE A 572 9.77 10.45 -9.08
C ILE A 572 8.53 10.18 -8.22
N THR A 573 8.75 9.88 -6.94
CA THR A 573 7.65 9.60 -6.00
C THR A 573 6.71 10.80 -5.88
N ASN A 574 7.24 12.00 -5.72
CA ASN A 574 6.46 13.23 -5.61
C ASN A 574 5.66 13.53 -6.89
N CYS A 575 6.26 13.35 -8.08
CA CYS A 575 5.59 13.51 -9.36
C CYS A 575 4.43 12.51 -9.52
N ILE A 576 4.64 11.23 -9.19
CA ILE A 576 3.61 10.20 -9.26
C ILE A 576 2.46 10.54 -8.30
N ILE A 577 2.75 10.93 -7.07
CA ILE A 577 1.71 11.35 -6.11
C ILE A 577 0.93 12.55 -6.64
N ARG A 578 1.61 13.57 -7.19
CA ARG A 578 0.97 14.75 -7.76
C ARG A 578 0.07 14.41 -8.95
N LEU A 579 0.54 13.57 -9.87
CA LEU A 579 -0.26 13.07 -10.99
C LEU A 579 -1.46 12.27 -10.50
N ALA A 580 -1.28 11.41 -9.49
CA ALA A 580 -2.35 10.62 -8.93
C ALA A 580 -3.41 11.46 -8.19
N GLN A 581 -3.03 12.59 -7.59
CA GLN A 581 -3.96 13.50 -6.92
C GLN A 581 -4.76 14.37 -7.87
N LYS A 582 -4.15 14.82 -8.96
CA LYS A 582 -4.74 15.85 -9.84
C LYS A 582 -4.96 15.39 -11.29
N GLY A 583 -4.31 14.32 -11.75
CA GLY A 583 -4.31 13.90 -13.15
C GLY A 583 -5.69 13.55 -13.71
N ARG A 584 -6.61 13.02 -12.87
CA ARG A 584 -7.95 12.59 -13.31
C ARG A 584 -8.70 13.66 -14.12
N ALA A 585 -8.78 14.86 -13.63
CA ALA A 585 -9.52 15.93 -14.30
C ALA A 585 -8.83 16.41 -15.58
N ALA A 586 -7.50 16.29 -15.65
CA ALA A 586 -6.69 16.61 -16.82
C ALA A 586 -6.59 15.48 -17.83
N GLY A 587 -7.20 14.31 -17.58
CA GLY A 587 -7.14 13.13 -18.48
C GLY A 587 -5.77 12.43 -18.46
N ILE A 588 -5.08 12.45 -17.32
CA ILE A 588 -3.80 11.75 -17.11
C ILE A 588 -4.00 10.65 -16.10
N HIS A 589 -3.70 9.41 -16.49
CA HIS A 589 -3.91 8.21 -15.70
C HIS A 589 -2.60 7.47 -15.48
N VAL A 590 -2.39 6.91 -14.29
CA VAL A 590 -1.17 6.20 -13.94
C VAL A 590 -1.50 4.75 -13.61
N ILE A 591 -0.84 3.82 -14.28
CA ILE A 591 -0.82 2.39 -13.97
C ILE A 591 0.54 2.10 -13.34
N LEU A 592 0.53 1.78 -12.07
CA LEU A 592 1.74 1.53 -11.28
C LEU A 592 1.85 0.05 -11.00
N ALA A 593 2.90 -0.60 -11.49
CA ALA A 593 3.11 -2.02 -11.25
C ALA A 593 4.36 -2.29 -10.42
N THR A 594 4.34 -3.37 -9.61
CA THR A 594 5.49 -3.82 -8.84
C THR A 594 5.43 -5.31 -8.50
N GLN A 595 6.59 -5.95 -8.50
CA GLN A 595 6.78 -7.32 -8.02
C GLN A 595 7.20 -7.37 -6.54
N ARG A 596 7.44 -6.19 -5.92
CA ARG A 596 7.87 -6.05 -4.53
C ARG A 596 6.82 -5.30 -3.72
N PRO A 597 5.76 -5.98 -3.25
CA PRO A 597 4.67 -5.35 -2.52
C PRO A 597 5.03 -5.08 -1.06
N SER A 598 6.16 -4.42 -0.81
CA SER A 598 6.55 -3.98 0.53
C SER A 598 5.90 -2.64 0.91
N VAL A 599 5.81 -2.35 2.20
CA VAL A 599 5.25 -1.09 2.71
C VAL A 599 6.07 0.12 2.25
N ASP A 600 7.37 -0.06 2.03
CA ASP A 600 8.27 0.99 1.53
C ASP A 600 7.96 1.38 0.08
N VAL A 601 7.49 0.42 -0.73
CA VAL A 601 7.09 0.63 -2.14
C VAL A 601 5.62 1.05 -2.21
N VAL A 602 4.73 0.28 -1.60
CA VAL A 602 3.28 0.52 -1.59
C VAL A 602 2.90 1.23 -0.28
N SER A 603 3.35 2.47 -0.15
CA SER A 603 3.08 3.29 1.04
C SER A 603 1.61 3.68 1.17
N GLY A 604 1.20 4.12 2.38
CA GLY A 604 -0.16 4.60 2.63
C GLY A 604 -0.59 5.74 1.70
N ILE A 605 0.35 6.61 1.29
CA ILE A 605 0.08 7.72 0.37
C ILE A 605 -0.20 7.19 -1.06
N ILE A 606 0.55 6.19 -1.51
CA ILE A 606 0.28 5.53 -2.81
C ILE A 606 -1.10 4.88 -2.76
N LYS A 607 -1.40 4.10 -1.72
CA LYS A 607 -2.70 3.41 -1.59
C LYS A 607 -3.90 4.35 -1.59
N SER A 608 -3.79 5.52 -0.95
CA SER A 608 -4.88 6.50 -0.88
C SER A 608 -5.18 7.16 -2.24
N ASN A 609 -4.19 7.22 -3.13
CA ASN A 609 -4.32 7.83 -4.45
C ASN A 609 -4.55 6.82 -5.59
N PHE A 610 -4.38 5.52 -5.31
CA PHE A 610 -4.65 4.43 -6.24
C PHE A 610 -5.84 3.58 -5.73
N PRO A 611 -7.07 4.02 -6.00
CA PRO A 611 -8.27 3.37 -5.46
C PRO A 611 -8.55 2.01 -6.09
N MET A 612 -8.20 1.82 -7.38
CA MET A 612 -8.31 0.54 -8.05
C MET A 612 -7.02 -0.24 -7.90
N ARG A 613 -7.13 -1.50 -7.49
CA ARG A 613 -5.96 -2.33 -7.21
C ARG A 613 -6.15 -3.76 -7.69
N ILE A 614 -5.10 -4.31 -8.25
CA ILE A 614 -5.03 -5.71 -8.67
C ILE A 614 -3.92 -6.40 -7.89
N ALA A 615 -4.27 -7.43 -7.15
CA ALA A 615 -3.32 -8.29 -6.47
C ALA A 615 -3.26 -9.65 -7.17
N PHE A 616 -2.14 -9.94 -7.80
CA PHE A 616 -1.79 -11.30 -8.19
C PHE A 616 -1.31 -12.08 -6.96
N ARG A 617 -1.05 -13.37 -7.14
CA ARG A 617 -0.57 -14.21 -6.05
C ARG A 617 0.65 -13.60 -5.38
N THR A 618 0.58 -13.52 -4.06
CA THR A 618 1.66 -13.04 -3.18
C THR A 618 2.32 -14.19 -2.43
N SER A 619 3.51 -13.92 -1.89
CA SER A 619 4.25 -14.88 -1.07
C SER A 619 3.69 -15.00 0.33
N SER A 620 3.13 -13.92 0.86
CA SER A 620 2.62 -13.82 2.22
C SER A 620 1.25 -13.15 2.30
N ARG A 621 0.54 -13.40 3.41
CA ARG A 621 -0.68 -12.67 3.76
C ARG A 621 -0.42 -11.19 3.98
N GLN A 622 0.77 -10.85 4.50
CA GLN A 622 1.19 -9.46 4.73
C GLN A 622 1.24 -8.69 3.41
N ASP A 623 1.80 -9.29 2.35
CA ASP A 623 1.86 -8.67 1.02
C ASP A 623 0.46 -8.41 0.46
N SER A 624 -0.47 -9.37 0.64
CA SER A 624 -1.88 -9.17 0.27
C SER A 624 -2.48 -7.95 0.97
N MET A 625 -2.30 -7.84 2.29
CA MET A 625 -2.73 -6.69 3.08
C MET A 625 -2.07 -5.37 2.62
N THR A 626 -0.82 -5.43 2.19
CA THR A 626 -0.10 -4.26 1.69
C THR A 626 -0.71 -3.76 0.38
N ILE A 627 -1.14 -4.64 -0.52
CA ILE A 627 -1.70 -4.27 -1.83
C ILE A 627 -3.17 -3.85 -1.71
N ILE A 628 -4.02 -4.74 -1.21
CA ILE A 628 -5.49 -4.61 -1.30
C ILE A 628 -6.20 -4.42 0.05
N ASP A 629 -5.46 -4.17 1.13
CA ASP A 629 -5.98 -4.01 2.50
C ASP A 629 -6.81 -5.21 3.01
N SER A 630 -6.75 -6.35 2.32
CA SER A 630 -7.43 -7.59 2.68
C SER A 630 -6.56 -8.82 2.41
N PRO A 631 -6.75 -9.91 3.19
CA PRO A 631 -6.06 -11.16 2.93
C PRO A 631 -6.71 -11.90 1.74
N GLY A 632 -5.97 -12.82 1.12
CA GLY A 632 -6.49 -13.72 0.11
C GLY A 632 -5.63 -13.85 -1.14
N ALA A 633 -4.79 -12.87 -1.45
CA ALA A 633 -3.90 -12.98 -2.60
C ALA A 633 -2.85 -14.08 -2.43
N GLU A 634 -2.46 -14.43 -1.21
CA GLU A 634 -1.58 -15.55 -0.90
C GLU A 634 -2.18 -16.92 -1.24
N LYS A 635 -3.51 -17.00 -1.37
CA LYS A 635 -4.25 -18.23 -1.69
C LYS A 635 -4.62 -18.38 -3.16
N LEU A 636 -4.24 -17.41 -3.98
CA LEU A 636 -4.46 -17.47 -5.42
C LEU A 636 -3.63 -18.57 -6.07
N ILE A 637 -4.14 -19.07 -7.18
CA ILE A 637 -3.51 -20.16 -7.92
C ILE A 637 -2.26 -19.70 -8.67
N GLY A 638 -2.22 -18.40 -9.05
CA GLY A 638 -1.21 -17.82 -9.94
C GLY A 638 -1.58 -17.97 -11.42
N ARG A 639 -0.65 -17.61 -12.32
CA ARG A 639 -0.86 -17.64 -13.77
C ARG A 639 -2.08 -16.82 -14.21
N GLY A 640 -2.16 -15.58 -13.74
CA GLY A 640 -3.23 -14.66 -14.09
C GLY A 640 -4.45 -14.69 -13.16
N ASP A 641 -4.50 -15.60 -12.17
CA ASP A 641 -5.51 -15.56 -11.12
C ASP A 641 -5.24 -14.38 -10.18
N MET A 642 -6.18 -13.48 -10.03
CA MET A 642 -6.01 -12.21 -9.33
C MET A 642 -7.22 -11.82 -8.50
N LEU A 643 -6.99 -10.96 -7.52
CA LEU A 643 -8.02 -10.21 -6.80
C LEU A 643 -8.08 -8.79 -7.37
N PHE A 644 -9.24 -8.43 -7.87
CA PHE A 644 -9.53 -7.11 -8.39
C PHE A 644 -10.33 -6.32 -7.33
N SER A 645 -9.77 -5.23 -6.85
CA SER A 645 -10.43 -4.34 -5.90
C SER A 645 -10.75 -3.01 -6.58
N GLY A 646 -12.05 -2.72 -6.71
CA GLY A 646 -12.58 -1.47 -7.26
C GLY A 646 -12.99 -0.46 -6.18
N GLY A 647 -12.40 -0.53 -5.00
CA GLY A 647 -12.70 0.30 -3.84
C GLY A 647 -13.20 -0.53 -2.65
N LEU A 648 -14.51 -0.69 -2.48
CA LEU A 648 -15.09 -1.44 -1.35
C LEU A 648 -15.12 -2.95 -1.61
N ASP A 649 -15.34 -3.36 -2.86
CA ASP A 649 -15.50 -4.76 -3.24
C ASP A 649 -14.21 -5.34 -3.78
N CYS A 650 -13.92 -6.58 -3.38
CA CYS A 650 -12.79 -7.36 -3.85
C CYS A 650 -13.30 -8.63 -4.53
N GLU A 651 -13.13 -8.70 -5.85
CA GLU A 651 -13.62 -9.77 -6.69
C GLU A 651 -12.45 -10.62 -7.23
N ARG A 652 -12.64 -11.94 -7.29
CA ARG A 652 -11.67 -12.84 -7.91
C ARG A 652 -11.91 -12.91 -9.42
N VAL A 653 -10.86 -12.64 -10.18
CA VAL A 653 -10.91 -12.59 -11.64
C VAL A 653 -9.74 -13.39 -12.21
N GLN A 654 -9.99 -14.21 -13.23
CA GLN A 654 -8.94 -14.79 -14.05
C GLN A 654 -8.61 -13.79 -15.15
N CYS A 655 -7.38 -13.28 -15.15
CA CYS A 655 -6.88 -12.36 -16.15
C CYS A 655 -6.90 -12.98 -17.56
N GLY A 656 -7.15 -12.17 -18.56
CA GLY A 656 -6.96 -12.54 -19.95
C GLY A 656 -5.51 -12.95 -20.25
N LEU A 657 -5.33 -13.80 -21.24
CA LEU A 657 -4.00 -14.16 -21.74
C LEU A 657 -3.79 -13.49 -23.10
N ILE A 658 -2.64 -12.88 -23.23
CA ILE A 658 -2.02 -12.44 -24.48
C ILE A 658 -0.54 -12.76 -24.41
N GLU A 659 0.01 -13.39 -25.43
CA GLU A 659 1.44 -13.70 -25.49
C GLU A 659 2.23 -12.58 -26.16
N SER A 660 3.54 -12.53 -25.92
CA SER A 660 4.40 -11.46 -26.48
C SER A 660 4.41 -11.44 -28.00
N GLU A 661 4.25 -12.59 -28.63
CA GLU A 661 4.13 -12.71 -30.10
C GLU A 661 2.85 -12.08 -30.63
N GLU A 662 1.73 -12.21 -29.91
CA GLU A 662 0.46 -11.55 -30.25
C GLU A 662 0.59 -10.03 -30.14
N VAL A 663 1.26 -9.54 -29.06
CA VAL A 663 1.56 -8.12 -28.89
C VAL A 663 2.41 -7.62 -30.05
N GLY A 664 3.44 -8.37 -30.46
CA GLY A 664 4.25 -8.06 -31.64
C GLY A 664 3.42 -7.90 -32.91
N ARG A 665 2.56 -8.88 -33.23
CA ARG A 665 1.67 -8.83 -34.41
C ARG A 665 0.73 -7.61 -34.37
N VAL A 666 0.20 -7.26 -33.20
CA VAL A 666 -0.70 -6.10 -33.01
C VAL A 666 0.07 -4.79 -33.22
N THR A 667 1.24 -4.65 -32.62
CA THR A 667 2.04 -3.41 -32.71
C THR A 667 2.60 -3.21 -34.12
N GLU A 668 3.06 -4.27 -34.78
CA GLU A 668 3.50 -4.23 -36.17
C GLU A 668 2.36 -3.83 -37.11
N PHE A 669 1.16 -4.43 -36.95
CA PHE A 669 0.00 -4.07 -37.72
C PHE A 669 -0.36 -2.58 -37.60
N ILE A 670 -0.29 -2.01 -36.38
CA ILE A 670 -0.58 -0.58 -36.17
C ILE A 670 0.53 0.31 -36.76
N ALA A 671 1.79 -0.12 -36.64
CA ALA A 671 2.94 0.64 -37.11
C ALA A 671 3.11 0.59 -38.66
N GLU A 672 2.46 -0.35 -39.34
CA GLU A 672 2.64 -0.57 -40.77
C GLU A 672 1.93 0.50 -41.59
N GLU A 673 2.65 1.57 -41.91
CA GLU A 673 2.17 2.74 -42.67
C GLU A 673 1.57 2.39 -44.04
N THR A 674 2.08 1.34 -44.66
CA THR A 674 1.66 0.90 -46.01
C THR A 674 0.21 0.42 -46.07
N LYS A 675 -0.35 -0.07 -44.95
CA LYS A 675 -1.74 -0.56 -44.89
C LYS A 675 -2.77 0.54 -44.80
N TYR A 676 -2.37 1.72 -44.28
CA TYR A 676 -3.28 2.87 -44.05
C TYR A 676 -2.98 4.04 -44.97
N GLY A 677 -1.80 4.05 -45.59
CA GLY A 677 -1.32 5.17 -46.42
C GLY A 677 -1.00 6.44 -45.61
N GLN A 678 -1.15 6.44 -44.32
CA GLN A 678 -0.92 7.62 -43.46
C GLN A 678 -0.52 7.23 -42.05
N CYS A 679 0.50 7.90 -41.49
CA CYS A 679 0.82 7.97 -40.06
C CYS A 679 0.90 9.44 -39.67
N TYR A 680 0.97 9.74 -38.38
CA TYR A 680 1.34 11.08 -37.94
C TYR A 680 2.77 11.39 -38.39
N ASN A 681 3.02 12.63 -38.80
CA ASN A 681 4.34 13.05 -39.26
C ASN A 681 5.34 13.09 -38.10
N ILE A 682 4.87 13.42 -36.92
CA ILE A 682 5.68 13.56 -35.72
C ILE A 682 4.99 12.85 -34.54
N PRO A 683 5.74 12.35 -33.56
CA PRO A 683 5.21 11.85 -32.30
C PRO A 683 4.45 12.91 -31.51
N TYR A 684 3.71 12.49 -30.49
CA TYR A 684 3.15 13.42 -29.50
C TYR A 684 4.24 13.84 -28.52
N TYR A 685 4.71 15.09 -28.66
CA TYR A 685 5.72 15.62 -27.76
C TYR A 685 5.11 16.15 -26.48
N LEU A 686 5.67 15.73 -25.36
CA LEU A 686 5.43 16.30 -24.06
C LEU A 686 6.17 17.65 -23.93
N PRO A 687 5.70 18.61 -23.11
CA PRO A 687 6.40 19.86 -22.88
C PRO A 687 7.77 19.61 -22.22
N GLU A 688 8.72 20.49 -22.48
CA GLU A 688 10.01 20.44 -21.80
C GLU A 688 9.83 20.44 -20.28
N PRO A 689 10.53 19.55 -19.55
CA PRO A 689 10.45 19.54 -18.09
C PRO A 689 10.94 20.89 -17.54
N PRO A 690 10.30 21.45 -16.51
CA PRO A 690 10.77 22.68 -15.90
C PRO A 690 12.24 22.48 -15.43
N ALA A 691 13.08 23.48 -15.67
CA ALA A 691 14.47 23.46 -15.31
C ALA A 691 14.67 23.04 -13.85
N GLU A 692 15.71 22.23 -13.57
CA GLU A 692 16.03 21.84 -12.21
C GLU A 692 16.37 23.08 -11.39
N LYS A 693 15.60 23.36 -10.33
CA LYS A 693 16.03 24.27 -9.29
C LYS A 693 17.11 23.57 -8.45
N GLY A 694 18.30 23.42 -9.01
CA GLY A 694 19.38 22.75 -8.33
C GLY A 694 20.74 23.08 -8.92
N ALA A 695 21.58 23.57 -8.06
CA ALA A 695 23.05 23.63 -8.16
C ALA A 695 23.64 24.29 -9.43
N GLY A 696 23.70 25.60 -9.40
CA GLY A 696 24.69 26.33 -10.18
C GLY A 696 24.16 27.07 -11.39
N GLY A 697 23.89 28.35 -11.21
CA GLY A 697 23.77 29.33 -12.30
C GLY A 697 22.38 29.96 -12.44
N GLY A 698 22.22 31.14 -11.91
CA GLY A 698 21.34 32.23 -12.29
C GLY A 698 20.10 31.90 -13.11
N SER A 699 19.04 31.45 -12.51
CA SER A 699 17.72 31.64 -13.09
C SER A 699 17.09 32.87 -12.41
N GLY A 700 16.86 33.92 -13.19
CA GLY A 700 16.29 35.15 -12.72
C GLY A 700 15.03 34.91 -11.90
N VAL A 701 15.00 35.52 -10.76
CA VAL A 701 13.79 35.66 -9.94
C VAL A 701 12.86 36.56 -10.73
N ASP A 702 11.66 36.08 -11.07
CA ASP A 702 10.67 36.96 -11.69
C ASP A 702 10.43 38.14 -10.74
N ALA A 703 10.68 39.36 -11.21
CA ALA A 703 10.48 40.58 -10.44
C ALA A 703 9.05 40.70 -9.86
N SER A 704 8.08 40.03 -10.48
CA SER A 704 6.68 39.98 -10.04
C SER A 704 6.40 39.09 -8.80
N ASP A 705 7.34 38.22 -8.41
CA ASP A 705 7.17 37.30 -7.26
C ASP A 705 8.05 37.66 -6.05
N LEU A 706 8.79 38.81 -6.12
CA LEU A 706 9.60 39.31 -5.03
C LEU A 706 8.75 39.81 -3.88
N ASP A 707 9.16 39.52 -2.63
CA ASP A 707 8.52 40.10 -1.45
C ASP A 707 8.81 41.61 -1.41
N GLU A 708 7.85 42.44 -1.00
CA GLU A 708 7.97 43.92 -0.88
C GLU A 708 9.19 44.34 -0.09
N ARG A 709 9.73 43.48 0.78
CA ARG A 709 10.89 43.77 1.63
C ARG A 709 12.17 43.06 1.16
N PHE A 710 12.18 42.54 -0.05
CA PHE A 710 13.34 41.82 -0.62
C PHE A 710 14.57 42.71 -0.72
N GLU A 711 14.42 43.92 -1.28
CA GLU A 711 15.52 44.89 -1.47
C GLU A 711 16.12 45.33 -0.14
N GLU A 712 15.23 45.62 0.86
CA GLU A 712 15.65 46.03 2.21
C GLU A 712 16.44 44.89 2.90
N ALA A 713 15.99 43.64 2.73
CA ALA A 713 16.65 42.48 3.26
C ALA A 713 18.00 42.19 2.58
N ALA A 714 18.09 42.38 1.24
CA ALA A 714 19.32 42.26 0.49
C ALA A 714 20.39 43.27 0.98
N LYS A 715 20.02 44.53 1.09
CA LYS A 715 20.90 45.61 1.63
C LYS A 715 21.35 45.32 3.06
N LEU A 716 20.45 44.80 3.91
CA LEU A 716 20.78 44.45 5.29
C LEU A 716 21.76 43.25 5.36
N VAL A 717 21.53 42.21 4.58
CA VAL A 717 22.36 40.99 4.54
C VAL A 717 23.77 41.30 4.01
N VAL A 718 23.89 42.09 2.93
CA VAL A 718 25.17 42.47 2.34
C VAL A 718 25.93 43.40 3.25
N SER A 719 25.29 44.44 3.82
CA SER A 719 25.94 45.39 4.72
C SER A 719 26.45 44.76 6.02
N THR A 720 25.74 43.75 6.53
CA THR A 720 26.12 43.10 7.80
C THR A 720 26.89 41.78 7.59
N GLN A 721 27.03 41.32 6.34
CA GLN A 721 27.65 40.05 5.98
C GLN A 721 27.09 38.86 6.79
N ASN A 722 25.77 38.89 7.08
CA ASN A 722 25.10 37.89 7.91
C ASN A 722 23.85 37.34 7.23
N ALA A 723 23.96 36.15 6.62
CA ALA A 723 22.91 35.44 5.93
C ALA A 723 22.14 34.47 6.86
N SER A 724 21.54 34.99 7.93
CA SER A 724 20.77 34.21 8.89
C SER A 724 19.28 34.57 8.86
N THR A 725 18.40 33.56 8.69
CA THR A 725 16.94 33.75 8.72
C THR A 725 16.48 34.35 10.06
N SER A 726 17.08 33.93 11.18
CA SER A 726 16.78 34.46 12.52
C SER A 726 17.24 35.92 12.66
N TYR A 727 18.32 36.28 11.96
CA TYR A 727 18.79 37.66 11.95
C TYR A 727 17.82 38.59 11.19
N LEU A 728 17.35 38.16 10.02
CA LEU A 728 16.30 38.91 9.28
C LEU A 728 15.00 39.02 10.08
N GLN A 729 14.58 37.96 10.74
CA GLN A 729 13.41 37.95 11.62
C GLN A 729 13.50 39.01 12.72
N THR A 730 14.65 39.05 13.40
CA THR A 730 14.85 39.96 14.53
C THR A 730 15.00 41.45 14.07
N ARG A 731 15.79 41.68 13.01
CA ARG A 731 16.13 43.04 12.57
C ARG A 731 15.02 43.69 11.76
N MET A 732 14.28 42.90 10.98
CA MET A 732 13.20 43.44 10.14
C MET A 732 11.80 43.22 10.72
N GLY A 733 11.68 42.62 11.91
CA GLY A 733 10.39 42.35 12.56
C GLY A 733 9.46 41.44 11.75
N MET A 734 9.99 40.54 10.96
CA MET A 734 9.22 39.63 10.10
C MET A 734 8.94 38.30 10.81
N GLY A 735 7.79 37.69 10.55
CA GLY A 735 7.52 36.32 11.01
C GLY A 735 8.49 35.28 10.37
N PHE A 736 8.71 34.14 11.03
CA PHE A 736 9.66 33.11 10.57
C PHE A 736 9.41 32.68 9.13
N ALA A 737 8.15 32.44 8.74
CA ALA A 737 7.79 32.00 7.38
C ALA A 737 8.15 33.06 6.32
N LYS A 738 7.92 34.33 6.61
CA LYS A 738 8.24 35.46 5.70
C LYS A 738 9.76 35.64 5.59
N SER A 739 10.49 35.57 6.70
CA SER A 739 11.96 35.67 6.71
C SER A 739 12.62 34.49 5.95
N ALA A 740 12.06 33.29 6.07
CA ALA A 740 12.53 32.12 5.32
C ALA A 740 12.28 32.28 3.81
N ARG A 741 11.11 32.82 3.42
CA ARG A 741 10.76 33.10 2.00
C ARG A 741 11.74 34.13 1.40
N VAL A 742 11.94 35.25 2.07
CA VAL A 742 12.89 36.30 1.63
C VAL A 742 14.31 35.76 1.55
N MET A 743 14.76 34.95 2.52
CA MET A 743 16.09 34.32 2.47
C MET A 743 16.25 33.38 1.28
N ASN A 744 15.21 32.63 0.91
CA ASN A 744 15.24 31.77 -0.28
C ASN A 744 15.23 32.60 -1.58
N GLN A 745 14.58 33.76 -1.59
CA GLN A 745 14.63 34.71 -2.72
C GLN A 745 16.04 35.31 -2.87
N LEU A 746 16.72 35.65 -1.76
CA LEU A 746 18.11 36.11 -1.76
C LEU A 746 19.08 35.02 -2.26
N GLU A 747 18.80 33.75 -1.94
CA GLU A 747 19.57 32.62 -2.48
C GLU A 747 19.31 32.45 -3.99
N ALA A 748 18.07 32.55 -4.44
CA ALA A 748 17.72 32.46 -5.86
C ALA A 748 18.28 33.62 -6.69
N ALA A 749 18.40 34.82 -6.09
CA ALA A 749 19.05 35.99 -6.69
C ALA A 749 20.59 35.92 -6.65
N GLY A 750 21.21 34.86 -6.08
CA GLY A 750 22.65 34.71 -6.01
C GLY A 750 23.34 35.62 -4.98
N ILE A 751 22.59 36.25 -4.09
CA ILE A 751 23.14 37.16 -3.06
C ILE A 751 23.71 36.37 -1.88
N VAL A 752 23.12 35.23 -1.57
CA VAL A 752 23.59 34.33 -0.50
C VAL A 752 23.78 32.90 -1.02
N SER A 753 24.68 32.13 -0.40
CA SER A 753 24.92 30.73 -0.76
C SER A 753 23.75 29.82 -0.42
N PRO A 754 23.59 28.67 -1.12
CA PRO A 754 22.67 27.64 -0.73
C PRO A 754 22.92 27.12 0.69
N GLN A 755 21.84 26.64 1.34
CA GLN A 755 21.95 26.09 2.68
C GLN A 755 22.56 24.70 2.64
N ASP A 756 23.77 24.54 3.17
CA ASP A 756 24.48 23.25 3.29
C ASP A 756 24.26 22.65 4.71
N GLY A 757 23.21 21.88 4.87
CA GLY A 757 22.89 21.22 6.14
C GLY A 757 22.72 22.19 7.31
N SER A 758 23.60 22.07 8.33
CA SER A 758 23.59 22.92 9.53
C SER A 758 24.55 24.13 9.45
N LYS A 759 25.29 24.27 8.35
CA LYS A 759 26.22 25.38 8.17
C LYS A 759 25.47 26.68 7.89
N LYS A 760 26.03 27.80 8.38
CA LYS A 760 25.49 29.13 8.08
C LYS A 760 25.68 29.45 6.59
N ARG A 761 24.66 30.02 5.95
CA ARG A 761 24.78 30.56 4.58
C ARG A 761 25.84 31.66 4.54
N GLN A 762 26.60 31.71 3.45
CA GLN A 762 27.59 32.75 3.21
C GLN A 762 26.96 33.83 2.33
N VAL A 763 27.35 35.09 2.55
CA VAL A 763 27.00 36.19 1.67
C VAL A 763 27.99 36.16 0.51
N LEU A 764 27.49 36.10 -0.72
CA LEU A 764 28.31 35.97 -1.93
C LEU A 764 28.71 37.34 -2.50
N VAL A 765 27.97 38.37 -2.18
CA VAL A 765 28.15 39.77 -2.65
C VAL A 765 28.97 40.55 -1.63
N GLY A 766 30.09 41.09 -2.07
CA GLY A 766 31.08 41.79 -1.20
C GLY A 766 30.76 43.24 -0.93
N SER A 767 30.04 43.92 -1.82
CA SER A 767 29.76 45.36 -1.72
C SER A 767 28.32 45.74 -2.08
N LEU A 768 27.91 46.91 -1.63
CA LEU A 768 26.56 47.46 -1.99
C LEU A 768 26.48 47.85 -3.48
N GLU A 769 27.60 48.25 -4.10
CA GLU A 769 27.65 48.57 -5.53
C GLU A 769 27.44 47.34 -6.40
N GLU A 770 27.99 46.23 -5.99
CA GLU A 770 27.79 44.90 -6.63
C GLU A 770 26.32 44.44 -6.46
N LEU A 771 25.75 44.66 -5.28
CA LEU A 771 24.33 44.39 -5.02
C LEU A 771 23.40 45.23 -5.91
N ASP A 772 23.67 46.53 -6.04
CA ASP A 772 22.85 47.42 -6.90
C ASP A 772 22.90 46.98 -8.38
N THR A 773 24.03 46.44 -8.83
CA THR A 773 24.14 45.87 -10.17
C THR A 773 23.24 44.65 -10.35
N ILE A 774 23.17 43.78 -9.34
CA ILE A 774 22.30 42.58 -9.34
C ILE A 774 20.83 43.02 -9.27
N LEU A 775 20.48 43.95 -8.38
CA LEU A 775 19.10 44.43 -8.24
C LEU A 775 18.57 45.08 -9.52
N ASN A 776 19.42 45.81 -10.27
CA ASN A 776 19.05 46.41 -11.55
C ASN A 776 18.92 45.36 -12.69
N SER A 777 19.44 44.17 -12.51
CA SER A 777 19.33 43.07 -13.49
C SER A 777 18.17 42.12 -13.21
N LEU A 778 17.51 42.22 -12.04
CA LEU A 778 16.30 41.48 -11.66
C LEU A 778 15.06 42.24 -12.13
#